data_da7b841653f942f38eac9238eddac6ee
#
_entry.id   da7b841653f942f38eac9238eddac6ee
#
_cell.length_a   1.000
_cell.length_b   1.000
_cell.length_c   1.000
_cell.angle_alpha   90.00
_cell.angle_beta   90.00
_cell.angle_gamma   90.00
#
_symmetry.space_group_name_H-M   'P 1'
#
loop_
_entity.id
_entity.type
_entity.pdbx_description
1 polymer ?
#
loop_
_entity_poly.entity_id
_entity_poly.type
_entity_poly.pdbx_seq_one_letter_code
_entity_poly.pdbx_strand_id
1 'polypeptide(L)'
;EFPYPSGSGLHVGHVRGYTAQDAIARMKRRQGYNVLYPMGWDAFGAPAEQYAIKNHIHPKDAVKENIKTFKGQMKRLGFSFDWSREFSTTDPEYYKWTQWQFLQFYKHNMAYKATIPVNWCPTCKTVLSNEDAAGGVCERCGSSVVQKEKSQWMLRMSDYAEDLLKGLDDTNFAERVKLGQINWIGKSTGVELDVNVVGGGSFSVFTTCIETVYGITFFVIAPDGKLMKELLPRVENKDEVLSYIEATSHKSNMDRTELNKGKTGVELKGIKAINPVNGKEVPVFIGDFVLGDYGTGAVMAVPAHDQRDYEYMKAHNLDMIEVISGGDISTKAFEKYDYLGKNCKLINSEEFTGMTVEEAKEAITKKLEKLGIGRRANNYKMRDWIFSRQRFWGEPIPMIYCEKCGWQPMEEKDLPLLLPNVAEYEPTENGESPLAKIDEWVNTTCPRCGGPARRETDTMPNWAGSSWYFLRFMDPHNNKEFANMDVMKYWNRVDWYDGGMEHTARHLLYARFWVQMLYNFGLVPHKEMIWTRVSHGMILGSNNEKMSKSKGNVINPDEIVNGYGADALRIYEMFMGDYTQDAPWSTDSLKGCKRFVDRIVRLKDKVTDNDEYSKDLEVIINKSIKKVEHDLTHMAYNTAVSTLMILLNTYDEKEHITKGDYRILLELLNPIAPHITEELNETTMDINKRILRRITVDDCVSADAIFEKLMGDDVEPRRTFIEENARYVKNLDI
;
A
#
# COMPACT_ATOMS: atom_id res chain seq x y z
N GLU A 1 -7.75 -12.14 -2.84
CA GLU A 1 -6.34 -12.22 -2.43
C GLU A 1 -5.41 -12.20 -3.64
N PHE A 2 -4.20 -11.61 -3.46
CA PHE A 2 -3.28 -11.40 -4.58
C PHE A 2 -1.80 -11.50 -4.13
N PRO A 3 -1.36 -12.69 -3.66
CA PRO A 3 -0.01 -12.88 -3.13
C PRO A 3 1.08 -12.83 -4.20
N TYR A 4 2.33 -12.62 -3.74
CA TYR A 4 3.53 -12.72 -4.55
C TYR A 4 4.02 -14.18 -4.60
N PRO A 5 3.99 -14.87 -5.75
CA PRO A 5 4.52 -16.23 -5.87
C PRO A 5 6.06 -16.21 -6.05
N SER A 6 6.76 -15.51 -5.16
CA SER A 6 8.22 -15.26 -5.25
C SER A 6 9.08 -16.18 -4.38
N GLY A 7 8.56 -17.33 -3.99
CA GLY A 7 9.26 -18.28 -3.14
C GLY A 7 8.67 -19.67 -3.15
N SER A 8 9.28 -20.60 -2.39
CA SER A 8 8.98 -22.02 -2.38
C SER A 8 7.67 -22.41 -1.67
N GLY A 9 6.72 -21.50 -1.47
CA GLY A 9 5.44 -21.78 -0.86
C GLY A 9 5.03 -20.75 0.22
N LEU A 10 3.85 -21.00 0.81
CA LEU A 10 3.29 -20.22 1.91
C LEU A 10 4.11 -20.40 3.19
N HIS A 11 3.99 -19.46 4.09
CA HIS A 11 4.34 -19.60 5.51
C HIS A 11 3.10 -19.38 6.37
N VAL A 12 3.17 -19.76 7.64
CA VAL A 12 2.03 -19.67 8.57
C VAL A 12 1.43 -18.26 8.68
N GLY A 13 2.21 -17.21 8.49
CA GLY A 13 1.67 -15.83 8.45
C GLY A 13 0.66 -15.57 7.33
N HIS A 14 0.76 -16.24 6.18
CA HIS A 14 -0.27 -16.17 5.14
C HIS A 14 -1.54 -16.90 5.57
N VAL A 15 -1.38 -18.03 6.28
CA VAL A 15 -2.52 -18.86 6.74
C VAL A 15 -3.45 -18.06 7.65
N ARG A 16 -2.91 -17.16 8.50
CA ARG A 16 -3.69 -16.31 9.41
C ARG A 16 -4.69 -15.42 8.66
N GLY A 17 -4.21 -14.62 7.73
CA GLY A 17 -5.05 -13.72 6.93
C GLY A 17 -6.09 -14.49 6.12
N TYR A 18 -5.64 -15.52 5.40
CA TYR A 18 -6.53 -16.31 4.54
C TYR A 18 -7.58 -17.10 5.34
N THR A 19 -7.24 -17.61 6.53
CA THR A 19 -8.22 -18.30 7.39
C THR A 19 -9.28 -17.34 7.90
N ALA A 20 -8.89 -16.14 8.31
CA ALA A 20 -9.82 -15.14 8.79
C ALA A 20 -10.83 -14.72 7.72
N GLN A 21 -10.34 -14.44 6.52
CA GLN A 21 -11.18 -14.08 5.38
C GLN A 21 -12.08 -15.23 4.93
N ASP A 22 -11.52 -16.46 4.87
CA ASP A 22 -12.29 -17.65 4.52
C ASP A 22 -13.42 -17.92 5.52
N ALA A 23 -13.17 -17.69 6.81
CA ALA A 23 -14.19 -17.83 7.85
C ALA A 23 -15.36 -16.85 7.63
N ILE A 24 -15.09 -15.59 7.30
CA ILE A 24 -16.13 -14.61 6.96
C ILE A 24 -16.83 -14.97 5.64
N ALA A 25 -16.09 -15.36 4.62
CA ALA A 25 -16.66 -15.75 3.33
C ALA A 25 -17.62 -16.93 3.49
N ARG A 26 -17.25 -17.97 4.25
CA ARG A 26 -18.10 -19.11 4.56
C ARG A 26 -19.34 -18.71 5.36
N MET A 27 -19.17 -17.90 6.41
CA MET A 27 -20.28 -17.41 7.21
C MET A 27 -21.27 -16.62 6.33
N LYS A 28 -20.79 -15.72 5.48
CA LYS A 28 -21.65 -14.90 4.62
C LYS A 28 -22.40 -15.74 3.57
N ARG A 29 -21.74 -16.72 2.96
CA ARG A 29 -22.45 -17.67 2.05
C ARG A 29 -23.56 -18.43 2.77
N ARG A 30 -23.33 -18.87 4.01
CA ARG A 30 -24.37 -19.54 4.81
C ARG A 30 -25.53 -18.62 5.20
N GLN A 31 -25.24 -17.31 5.32
CA GLN A 31 -26.27 -16.27 5.54
C GLN A 31 -27.02 -15.90 4.25
N GLY A 32 -26.74 -16.56 3.11
CA GLY A 32 -27.41 -16.34 1.83
C GLY A 32 -26.81 -15.24 0.95
N TYR A 33 -25.63 -14.71 1.29
CA TYR A 33 -24.95 -13.72 0.44
C TYR A 33 -24.26 -14.39 -0.75
N ASN A 34 -24.29 -13.72 -1.91
CA ASN A 34 -23.38 -14.00 -3.00
C ASN A 34 -22.02 -13.42 -2.65
N VAL A 35 -20.99 -14.25 -2.54
CA VAL A 35 -19.68 -13.84 -2.01
C VAL A 35 -18.60 -13.99 -3.06
N LEU A 36 -18.03 -12.86 -3.49
CA LEU A 36 -16.86 -12.80 -4.35
C LEU A 36 -15.60 -12.92 -3.48
N TYR A 37 -14.99 -14.12 -3.48
CA TYR A 37 -13.75 -14.39 -2.74
C TYR A 37 -12.74 -15.12 -3.66
N PRO A 38 -12.10 -14.39 -4.58
CA PRO A 38 -11.20 -14.94 -5.58
C PRO A 38 -9.74 -14.97 -5.13
N MET A 39 -8.91 -15.64 -5.93
CA MET A 39 -7.46 -15.71 -5.80
C MET A 39 -6.79 -15.40 -7.13
N GLY A 40 -5.71 -14.64 -7.12
CA GLY A 40 -4.83 -14.37 -8.25
C GLY A 40 -3.39 -14.13 -7.80
N TRP A 41 -2.51 -13.71 -8.72
CA TRP A 41 -1.08 -13.72 -8.50
C TRP A 41 -0.42 -12.42 -8.94
N ASP A 42 0.20 -11.68 -8.00
CA ASP A 42 1.11 -10.58 -8.32
C ASP A 42 2.49 -11.18 -8.63
N ALA A 43 2.71 -11.52 -9.90
CA ALA A 43 3.78 -12.41 -10.33
C ALA A 43 4.92 -11.71 -11.08
N PHE A 44 4.79 -10.42 -11.42
CA PHE A 44 5.86 -9.59 -11.94
C PHE A 44 6.74 -9.00 -10.83
N GLY A 45 7.86 -8.42 -11.21
CA GLY A 45 8.72 -7.61 -10.37
C GLY A 45 10.01 -8.30 -9.90
N ALA A 46 10.83 -7.50 -9.22
CA ALA A 46 12.17 -7.87 -8.79
C ALA A 46 12.27 -9.12 -7.90
N PRO A 47 11.35 -9.41 -6.97
CA PRO A 47 11.46 -10.61 -6.15
C PRO A 47 11.40 -11.92 -6.94
N ALA A 48 10.50 -12.00 -7.93
CA ALA A 48 10.39 -13.17 -8.80
C ALA A 48 11.60 -13.29 -9.75
N GLU A 49 12.04 -12.16 -10.32
CA GLU A 49 13.23 -12.11 -11.17
C GLU A 49 14.50 -12.54 -10.42
N GLN A 50 14.72 -12.04 -9.21
CA GLN A 50 15.89 -12.41 -8.39
C GLN A 50 15.85 -13.88 -7.96
N TYR A 51 14.68 -14.42 -7.63
CA TYR A 51 14.53 -15.84 -7.35
C TYR A 51 14.92 -16.67 -8.58
N ALA A 52 14.50 -16.26 -9.76
CA ALA A 52 14.80 -16.93 -11.02
C ALA A 52 16.31 -16.87 -11.35
N ILE A 53 16.95 -15.69 -11.23
CA ILE A 53 18.40 -15.52 -11.42
C ILE A 53 19.19 -16.42 -10.46
N LYS A 54 18.83 -16.42 -9.16
CA LYS A 54 19.50 -17.24 -8.15
C LYS A 54 19.41 -18.73 -8.42
N ASN A 55 18.32 -19.19 -9.02
CA ASN A 55 18.09 -20.62 -9.32
C ASN A 55 18.41 -20.99 -10.77
N HIS A 56 18.95 -20.05 -11.57
CA HIS A 56 19.31 -20.26 -12.98
C HIS A 56 18.14 -20.78 -13.85
N ILE A 57 16.95 -20.25 -13.63
CA ILE A 57 15.71 -20.59 -14.37
C ILE A 57 15.06 -19.32 -14.92
N HIS A 58 14.24 -19.48 -15.96
CA HIS A 58 13.51 -18.33 -16.49
C HIS A 58 12.40 -17.87 -15.51
N PRO A 59 12.19 -16.55 -15.30
CA PRO A 59 11.19 -16.03 -14.34
C PRO A 59 9.77 -16.58 -14.57
N LYS A 60 9.38 -16.78 -15.84
CA LYS A 60 8.09 -17.38 -16.22
C LYS A 60 7.91 -18.80 -15.65
N ASP A 61 8.96 -19.61 -15.72
CA ASP A 61 8.92 -20.99 -15.24
C ASP A 61 8.95 -21.04 -13.71
N ALA A 62 9.80 -20.18 -13.09
CA ALA A 62 9.85 -20.02 -11.66
C ALA A 62 8.48 -19.65 -11.06
N VAL A 63 7.83 -18.65 -11.63
CA VAL A 63 6.49 -18.20 -11.22
C VAL A 63 5.45 -19.32 -11.36
N LYS A 64 5.45 -20.02 -12.49
CA LYS A 64 4.51 -21.13 -12.75
C LYS A 64 4.62 -22.24 -11.71
N GLU A 65 5.82 -22.67 -11.37
CA GLU A 65 6.04 -23.71 -10.33
C GLU A 65 5.67 -23.22 -8.93
N ASN A 66 6.00 -21.96 -8.62
CA ASN A 66 5.63 -21.36 -7.34
C ASN A 66 4.10 -21.27 -7.19
N ILE A 67 3.39 -20.80 -8.21
CA ILE A 67 1.90 -20.75 -8.22
C ILE A 67 1.32 -22.12 -7.96
N LYS A 68 1.84 -23.16 -8.62
CA LYS A 68 1.39 -24.54 -8.43
C LYS A 68 1.54 -25.00 -6.97
N THR A 69 2.67 -24.68 -6.34
CA THR A 69 2.94 -25.00 -4.94
C THR A 69 1.98 -24.26 -4.00
N PHE A 70 1.86 -22.94 -4.16
CA PHE A 70 0.94 -22.10 -3.37
C PHE A 70 -0.51 -22.60 -3.48
N LYS A 71 -0.96 -22.84 -4.69
CA LYS A 71 -2.32 -23.34 -4.97
C LYS A 71 -2.57 -24.72 -4.33
N GLY A 72 -1.58 -25.60 -4.38
CA GLY A 72 -1.64 -26.91 -3.70
C GLY A 72 -1.81 -26.77 -2.19
N GLN A 73 -1.02 -25.90 -1.56
CA GLN A 73 -1.10 -25.62 -0.12
C GLN A 73 -2.44 -24.99 0.26
N MET A 74 -2.92 -23.99 -0.50
CA MET A 74 -4.21 -23.34 -0.27
C MET A 74 -5.39 -24.32 -0.36
N LYS A 75 -5.36 -25.24 -1.32
CA LYS A 75 -6.38 -26.28 -1.45
C LYS A 75 -6.34 -27.26 -0.28
N ARG A 76 -5.15 -27.67 0.18
CA ARG A 76 -4.99 -28.53 1.37
C ARG A 76 -5.49 -27.86 2.66
N LEU A 77 -5.34 -26.53 2.77
CA LEU A 77 -5.86 -25.74 3.88
C LEU A 77 -7.37 -25.51 3.81
N GLY A 78 -8.02 -25.90 2.71
CA GLY A 78 -9.47 -25.83 2.55
C GLY A 78 -10.02 -24.43 2.32
N PHE A 79 -9.21 -23.49 1.82
CA PHE A 79 -9.71 -22.14 1.50
C PHE A 79 -10.73 -22.19 0.35
N SER A 80 -11.85 -21.51 0.55
CA SER A 80 -12.99 -21.51 -0.38
C SER A 80 -12.90 -20.43 -1.46
N PHE A 81 -11.69 -20.23 -2.01
CA PHE A 81 -11.50 -19.28 -3.10
C PHE A 81 -12.27 -19.69 -4.36
N ASP A 82 -12.79 -18.70 -5.07
CA ASP A 82 -13.34 -18.88 -6.41
C ASP A 82 -12.21 -18.94 -7.44
N TRP A 83 -11.76 -20.18 -7.72
CA TRP A 83 -10.69 -20.44 -8.67
C TRP A 83 -11.08 -20.21 -10.14
N SER A 84 -12.37 -20.06 -10.45
CA SER A 84 -12.80 -19.72 -11.80
C SER A 84 -12.43 -18.29 -12.21
N ARG A 85 -12.11 -17.44 -11.24
CA ARG A 85 -11.70 -16.04 -11.42
C ARG A 85 -10.20 -15.83 -11.29
N GLU A 86 -9.43 -16.94 -11.25
CA GLU A 86 -7.97 -16.87 -11.10
C GLU A 86 -7.30 -16.27 -12.34
N PHE A 87 -6.35 -15.39 -12.11
CA PHE A 87 -5.42 -14.87 -13.11
C PHE A 87 -4.10 -14.44 -12.48
N SER A 88 -3.10 -14.18 -13.32
CA SER A 88 -1.78 -13.65 -12.92
C SER A 88 -1.53 -12.29 -13.59
N THR A 89 -0.80 -11.40 -12.92
CA THR A 89 -0.32 -10.16 -13.56
C THR A 89 0.56 -10.46 -14.79
N THR A 90 1.12 -11.66 -14.89
CA THR A 90 1.96 -12.10 -16.03
C THR A 90 1.17 -12.64 -17.20
N ASP A 91 -0.15 -12.79 -17.07
CA ASP A 91 -1.00 -13.22 -18.17
C ASP A 91 -1.20 -12.09 -19.18
N PRO A 92 -0.95 -12.31 -20.49
CA PRO A 92 -1.13 -11.28 -21.50
C PRO A 92 -2.54 -10.68 -21.52
N GLU A 93 -3.56 -11.47 -21.26
CA GLU A 93 -4.96 -11.06 -21.18
C GLU A 93 -5.23 -10.14 -20.00
N TYR A 94 -4.39 -10.20 -18.93
CA TYR A 94 -4.44 -9.29 -17.80
C TYR A 94 -3.63 -8.02 -18.06
N TYR A 95 -2.32 -8.13 -18.33
CA TYR A 95 -1.48 -6.94 -18.41
C TYR A 95 -1.74 -6.10 -19.68
N LYS A 96 -2.40 -6.64 -20.70
CA LYS A 96 -3.01 -5.84 -21.77
C LYS A 96 -3.78 -4.65 -21.22
N TRP A 97 -4.53 -4.88 -20.16
CA TRP A 97 -5.39 -3.85 -19.56
C TRP A 97 -4.62 -2.90 -18.65
N THR A 98 -3.57 -3.35 -17.98
CA THR A 98 -2.63 -2.44 -17.29
C THR A 98 -1.96 -1.48 -18.30
N GLN A 99 -1.52 -2.03 -19.43
CA GLN A 99 -0.93 -1.23 -20.53
C GLN A 99 -1.96 -0.24 -21.11
N TRP A 100 -3.19 -0.68 -21.32
CA TRP A 100 -4.25 0.19 -21.80
C TRP A 100 -4.55 1.33 -20.81
N GLN A 101 -4.61 1.04 -19.53
CA GLN A 101 -4.82 2.06 -18.49
C GLN A 101 -3.66 3.04 -18.45
N PHE A 102 -2.42 2.59 -18.59
CA PHE A 102 -1.27 3.48 -18.70
C PHE A 102 -1.41 4.42 -19.92
N LEU A 103 -1.87 3.93 -21.07
CA LEU A 103 -2.16 4.78 -22.23
C LEU A 103 -3.23 5.83 -21.95
N GLN A 104 -4.27 5.49 -21.16
CA GLN A 104 -5.25 6.48 -20.73
C GLN A 104 -4.61 7.53 -19.81
N PHE A 105 -3.74 7.13 -18.88
CA PHE A 105 -3.01 8.09 -18.03
C PHE A 105 -2.14 9.04 -18.88
N TYR A 106 -1.46 8.52 -19.88
CA TYR A 106 -0.68 9.35 -20.79
C TYR A 106 -1.55 10.33 -21.59
N LYS A 107 -2.67 9.87 -22.14
CA LYS A 107 -3.62 10.71 -22.89
C LYS A 107 -4.21 11.84 -22.04
N HIS A 108 -4.40 11.61 -20.73
CA HIS A 108 -4.90 12.60 -19.80
C HIS A 108 -3.79 13.39 -19.08
N ASN A 109 -2.56 13.34 -19.58
CA ASN A 109 -1.40 14.03 -19.00
C ASN A 109 -1.09 13.64 -17.53
N MET A 110 -1.50 12.46 -17.11
CA MET A 110 -1.17 11.91 -15.78
C MET A 110 0.15 11.16 -15.78
N ALA A 111 0.57 10.60 -16.92
CA ALA A 111 1.88 9.99 -17.12
C ALA A 111 2.79 10.90 -17.94
N TYR A 112 4.03 11.10 -17.49
CA TYR A 112 5.03 11.92 -18.18
C TYR A 112 6.44 11.36 -17.98
N LYS A 113 7.38 11.73 -18.88
CA LYS A 113 8.79 11.33 -18.80
C LYS A 113 9.60 12.50 -18.24
N ALA A 114 10.43 12.24 -17.22
CA ALA A 114 11.32 13.23 -16.61
C ALA A 114 12.68 12.63 -16.27
N THR A 115 13.74 13.44 -16.33
CA THR A 115 15.04 13.07 -15.81
C THR A 115 15.13 13.54 -14.36
N ILE A 116 15.33 12.59 -13.44
CA ILE A 116 15.36 12.83 -11.99
C ILE A 116 16.56 12.13 -11.35
N PRO A 117 17.09 12.64 -10.24
CA PRO A 117 18.07 11.92 -9.44
C PRO A 117 17.39 10.72 -8.75
N VAL A 118 18.03 9.55 -8.87
CA VAL A 118 17.57 8.30 -8.23
C VAL A 118 18.70 7.69 -7.41
N ASN A 119 18.36 6.99 -6.33
CA ASN A 119 19.32 6.21 -5.56
C ASN A 119 19.79 5.01 -6.39
N TRP A 120 21.06 4.95 -6.71
CA TRP A 120 21.67 3.91 -7.52
C TRP A 120 22.67 3.08 -6.75
N CYS A 121 22.51 1.76 -6.74
CA CYS A 121 23.53 0.84 -6.24
C CYS A 121 24.40 0.36 -7.41
N PRO A 122 25.69 0.73 -7.47
CA PRO A 122 26.57 0.32 -8.56
C PRO A 122 26.87 -1.19 -8.56
N THR A 123 26.85 -1.84 -7.40
CA THR A 123 27.08 -3.28 -7.26
C THR A 123 25.87 -4.10 -7.69
N CYS A 124 24.68 -3.74 -7.21
CA CYS A 124 23.44 -4.43 -7.60
C CYS A 124 22.90 -3.95 -8.96
N LYS A 125 23.50 -2.92 -9.55
CA LYS A 125 23.10 -2.33 -10.85
C LYS A 125 21.59 -2.02 -10.91
N THR A 126 21.09 -1.39 -9.86
CA THR A 126 19.64 -1.15 -9.71
C THR A 126 19.34 0.18 -9.03
N VAL A 127 18.19 0.74 -9.39
CA VAL A 127 17.58 1.86 -8.67
C VAL A 127 16.99 1.33 -7.36
N LEU A 128 17.23 2.06 -6.28
CA LEU A 128 16.74 1.76 -4.93
C LEU A 128 15.68 2.78 -4.51
N SER A 129 14.74 2.34 -3.69
CA SER A 129 13.89 3.26 -2.94
C SER A 129 14.70 4.01 -1.87
N ASN A 130 14.13 5.05 -1.28
CA ASN A 130 14.81 5.76 -0.18
C ASN A 130 15.01 4.85 1.03
N GLU A 131 14.06 3.95 1.28
CA GLU A 131 14.12 2.96 2.36
C GLU A 131 15.23 1.92 2.14
N ASP A 132 15.41 1.45 0.89
CA ASP A 132 16.46 0.48 0.52
C ASP A 132 17.87 1.10 0.50
N ALA A 133 17.95 2.44 0.53
CA ALA A 133 19.19 3.22 0.50
C ALA A 133 19.48 3.95 1.84
N ALA A 134 18.81 3.56 2.92
CA ALA A 134 18.98 4.18 4.21
C ALA A 134 20.43 4.14 4.69
N GLY A 135 20.93 5.27 5.21
CA GLY A 135 22.32 5.41 5.65
C GLY A 135 23.33 5.50 4.49
N GLY A 136 22.88 5.72 3.24
CA GLY A 136 23.77 5.82 2.07
C GLY A 136 24.35 4.49 1.60
N VAL A 137 23.83 3.37 2.12
CA VAL A 137 24.26 2.02 1.76
C VAL A 137 23.10 1.19 1.22
N CYS A 138 23.40 0.31 0.29
CA CYS A 138 22.41 -0.62 -0.25
C CYS A 138 22.05 -1.68 0.80
N GLU A 139 20.80 -1.76 1.19
CA GLU A 139 20.29 -2.77 2.14
C GLU A 139 20.64 -4.21 1.73
N ARG A 140 20.77 -4.48 0.42
CA ARG A 140 20.98 -5.82 -0.13
C ARG A 140 22.43 -6.28 -0.09
N CYS A 141 23.36 -5.40 -0.49
CA CYS A 141 24.78 -5.77 -0.65
C CYS A 141 25.74 -4.96 0.23
N GLY A 142 25.27 -3.97 0.98
CA GLY A 142 26.10 -3.11 1.85
C GLY A 142 26.98 -2.10 1.11
N SER A 143 26.92 -2.04 -0.23
CA SER A 143 27.74 -1.11 -1.01
C SER A 143 27.20 0.32 -0.90
N SER A 144 28.08 1.32 -1.03
CA SER A 144 27.72 2.73 -1.08
C SER A 144 26.75 3.01 -2.24
N VAL A 145 25.69 3.75 -1.95
CA VAL A 145 24.69 4.22 -2.92
C VAL A 145 25.10 5.58 -3.44
N VAL A 146 24.90 5.82 -4.72
CA VAL A 146 25.16 7.11 -5.37
C VAL A 146 23.89 7.67 -5.97
N GLN A 147 23.79 9.00 -6.07
CA GLN A 147 22.74 9.63 -6.84
C GLN A 147 23.10 9.58 -8.34
N LYS A 148 22.16 9.13 -9.16
CA LYS A 148 22.33 9.07 -10.60
C LYS A 148 21.12 9.68 -11.30
N GLU A 149 21.34 10.62 -12.20
CA GLU A 149 20.26 11.13 -13.02
C GLU A 149 19.80 10.06 -14.02
N LYS A 150 18.51 9.76 -14.01
CA LYS A 150 17.88 8.81 -14.93
C LYS A 150 16.56 9.34 -15.45
N SER A 151 16.33 9.09 -16.72
CA SER A 151 15.03 9.34 -17.33
C SER A 151 14.01 8.30 -16.85
N GLN A 152 12.92 8.75 -16.27
CA GLN A 152 11.89 7.92 -15.63
C GLN A 152 10.50 8.30 -16.14
N TRP A 153 9.61 7.32 -16.30
CA TRP A 153 8.18 7.58 -16.35
C TRP A 153 7.67 7.88 -14.95
N MET A 154 6.85 8.91 -14.84
CA MET A 154 6.27 9.40 -13.62
C MET A 154 4.76 9.45 -13.75
N LEU A 155 4.04 9.16 -12.66
CA LEU A 155 2.61 9.45 -12.55
C LEU A 155 2.38 10.60 -11.58
N ARG A 156 1.51 11.57 -11.95
CA ARG A 156 1.21 12.80 -11.18
C ARG A 156 0.37 12.50 -9.93
N MET A 157 0.95 11.75 -9.03
CA MET A 157 0.28 11.35 -7.79
C MET A 157 0.11 12.53 -6.83
N SER A 158 1.01 13.49 -6.86
CA SER A 158 0.93 14.71 -6.05
C SER A 158 -0.32 15.56 -6.33
N ASP A 159 -0.83 15.55 -7.57
CA ASP A 159 -2.04 16.25 -7.95
C ASP A 159 -3.30 15.68 -7.25
N TYR A 160 -3.24 14.44 -6.76
CA TYR A 160 -4.32 13.74 -6.05
C TYR A 160 -4.20 13.79 -4.53
N ALA A 161 -3.23 14.52 -3.97
CA ALA A 161 -2.98 14.56 -2.52
C ALA A 161 -4.23 14.92 -1.71
N GLU A 162 -4.96 15.98 -2.12
CA GLU A 162 -6.22 16.38 -1.47
C GLU A 162 -7.33 15.36 -1.67
N ASP A 163 -7.45 14.79 -2.83
CA ASP A 163 -8.46 13.80 -3.14
C ASP A 163 -8.24 12.51 -2.36
N LEU A 164 -6.98 12.08 -2.21
CA LEU A 164 -6.60 10.94 -1.39
C LEU A 164 -6.88 11.18 0.11
N LEU A 165 -6.65 12.40 0.61
CA LEU A 165 -6.99 12.76 1.98
C LEU A 165 -8.49 12.76 2.22
N LYS A 166 -9.26 13.47 1.38
CA LYS A 166 -10.72 13.55 1.47
C LYS A 166 -11.39 12.19 1.27
N GLY A 167 -10.86 11.36 0.38
CA GLY A 167 -11.38 10.03 0.12
C GLY A 167 -11.35 9.12 1.35
N LEU A 168 -10.47 9.36 2.34
CA LEU A 168 -10.45 8.60 3.58
C LEU A 168 -11.73 8.74 4.40
N ASP A 169 -12.45 9.86 4.27
CA ASP A 169 -13.73 10.08 4.94
C ASP A 169 -14.84 9.18 4.36
N ASP A 170 -14.70 8.79 3.09
CA ASP A 170 -15.61 7.86 2.39
C ASP A 170 -15.15 6.40 2.51
N THR A 171 -14.42 6.05 3.55
CA THR A 171 -13.94 4.68 3.83
C THR A 171 -14.17 4.29 5.29
N ASN A 172 -14.35 2.99 5.51
CA ASN A 172 -14.37 2.37 6.85
C ASN A 172 -13.00 1.76 7.19
N PHE A 173 -11.92 2.48 6.91
CA PHE A 173 -10.58 2.01 7.25
C PHE A 173 -10.33 2.15 8.75
N ALA A 174 -9.58 1.19 9.32
CA ALA A 174 -9.10 1.30 10.69
C ALA A 174 -8.29 2.61 10.88
N GLU A 175 -8.45 3.28 12.03
CA GLU A 175 -7.85 4.60 12.31
C GLU A 175 -6.33 4.61 12.06
N ARG A 176 -5.62 3.57 12.50
CA ARG A 176 -4.16 3.43 12.25
C ARG A 176 -3.79 3.42 10.76
N VAL A 177 -4.68 2.90 9.90
CA VAL A 177 -4.49 2.90 8.44
C VAL A 177 -4.68 4.29 7.88
N LYS A 178 -5.74 5.01 8.31
CA LYS A 178 -5.99 6.40 7.92
C LYS A 178 -4.83 7.30 8.32
N LEU A 179 -4.42 7.24 9.58
CA LEU A 179 -3.28 8.00 10.10
C LEU A 179 -1.97 7.69 9.35
N GLY A 180 -1.73 6.42 9.02
CA GLY A 180 -0.58 6.02 8.21
C GLY A 180 -0.54 6.70 6.85
N GLN A 181 -1.68 6.79 6.16
CA GLN A 181 -1.78 7.48 4.86
C GLN A 181 -1.71 9.00 5.00
N ILE A 182 -2.40 9.58 5.99
CA ILE A 182 -2.35 11.02 6.26
C ILE A 182 -0.91 11.47 6.52
N ASN A 183 -0.18 10.74 7.35
CA ASN A 183 1.21 11.04 7.67
C ASN A 183 2.15 10.88 6.46
N TRP A 184 1.87 9.90 5.60
CA TRP A 184 2.63 9.70 4.36
C TRP A 184 2.38 10.81 3.35
N ILE A 185 1.13 11.18 3.11
CA ILE A 185 0.77 12.32 2.25
C ILE A 185 1.36 13.60 2.83
N GLY A 186 1.31 13.75 4.15
CA GLY A 186 2.03 14.76 4.91
C GLY A 186 1.67 16.19 4.49
N LYS A 187 0.36 16.50 4.47
CA LYS A 187 -0.13 17.85 4.18
C LYS A 187 0.36 18.84 5.22
N SER A 188 0.94 19.94 4.76
CA SER A 188 1.31 21.10 5.56
C SER A 188 0.62 22.33 4.99
N THR A 189 -0.18 23.00 5.81
CA THR A 189 -0.83 24.27 5.45
C THR A 189 -0.02 25.43 6.00
N GLY A 190 0.29 26.40 5.17
CA GLY A 190 1.12 27.56 5.53
C GLY A 190 1.02 28.68 4.52
N VAL A 191 2.08 29.46 4.46
CA VAL A 191 2.21 30.61 3.56
C VAL A 191 3.49 30.46 2.74
N GLU A 192 3.36 30.65 1.45
CA GLU A 192 4.48 30.78 0.54
C GLU A 192 4.80 32.27 0.37
N LEU A 193 6.08 32.62 0.45
CA LEU A 193 6.60 33.95 0.40
C LEU A 193 7.58 34.11 -0.76
N ASP A 194 7.45 35.17 -1.53
CA ASP A 194 8.38 35.54 -2.57
C ASP A 194 9.51 36.41 -2.01
N VAL A 195 10.75 36.02 -2.24
CA VAL A 195 11.96 36.62 -1.71
C VAL A 195 12.83 37.10 -2.87
N ASN A 196 13.18 38.38 -2.85
CA ASN A 196 14.04 38.97 -3.87
C ASN A 196 15.52 38.80 -3.50
N VAL A 197 16.35 38.55 -4.50
CA VAL A 197 17.81 38.48 -4.38
C VAL A 197 18.42 39.81 -4.79
N VAL A 198 19.34 40.31 -3.99
CA VAL A 198 20.08 41.57 -4.27
C VAL A 198 20.82 41.41 -5.62
N GLY A 199 20.67 42.38 -6.50
CA GLY A 199 21.24 42.33 -7.85
C GLY A 199 20.42 41.53 -8.85
N GLY A 200 19.20 41.12 -8.52
CA GLY A 200 18.20 40.50 -9.39
C GLY A 200 18.00 39.00 -9.21
N GLY A 201 16.80 38.55 -9.58
CA GLY A 201 16.27 37.24 -9.32
C GLY A 201 15.42 37.16 -8.07
N SER A 202 14.60 36.11 -7.99
CA SER A 202 13.75 35.84 -6.82
C SER A 202 13.55 34.34 -6.65
N PHE A 203 13.17 33.94 -5.45
CA PHE A 203 12.76 32.58 -5.12
C PHE A 203 11.62 32.62 -4.09
N SER A 204 10.93 31.52 -3.92
CA SER A 204 9.89 31.42 -2.90
C SER A 204 10.33 30.53 -1.75
N VAL A 205 9.82 30.80 -0.54
CA VAL A 205 9.96 29.95 0.64
C VAL A 205 8.58 29.62 1.19
N PHE A 206 8.42 28.43 1.75
CA PHE A 206 7.19 28.02 2.41
C PHE A 206 7.41 27.89 3.92
N THR A 207 6.46 28.40 4.71
CA THR A 207 6.49 28.25 6.17
C THR A 207 5.10 27.91 6.72
N THR A 208 5.07 27.05 7.73
CA THR A 208 3.87 26.82 8.58
C THR A 208 3.79 27.77 9.76
N CYS A 209 4.84 28.57 10.00
CA CYS A 209 5.01 29.50 11.12
C CYS A 209 5.24 30.92 10.61
N ILE A 210 4.26 31.46 9.87
CA ILE A 210 4.37 32.82 9.29
C ILE A 210 4.51 33.92 10.37
N GLU A 211 4.04 33.66 11.58
CA GLU A 211 4.19 34.52 12.75
C GLU A 211 5.63 34.82 13.10
N THR A 212 6.59 33.99 12.65
CA THR A 212 8.02 34.16 12.92
C THR A 212 8.76 34.93 11.83
N VAL A 213 8.09 35.38 10.76
CA VAL A 213 8.71 35.93 9.53
C VAL A 213 9.59 37.18 9.81
N TYR A 214 9.29 38.00 10.83
CA TYR A 214 10.11 39.15 11.24
C TYR A 214 11.44 38.73 11.88
N GLY A 215 11.54 37.47 12.33
CA GLY A 215 12.75 36.86 12.92
C GLY A 215 13.71 36.25 11.90
N ILE A 216 13.46 36.40 10.60
CA ILE A 216 14.34 35.87 9.53
C ILE A 216 15.70 36.60 9.61
N THR A 217 16.78 35.79 9.74
CA THR A 217 18.17 36.29 9.77
C THR A 217 19.02 35.72 8.63
N PHE A 218 18.60 34.62 7.98
CA PHE A 218 19.23 34.10 6.77
C PHE A 218 18.24 33.23 6.00
N PHE A 219 18.63 32.83 4.77
CA PHE A 219 17.93 31.85 3.98
C PHE A 219 18.86 30.67 3.67
N VAL A 220 18.28 29.47 3.52
CA VAL A 220 19.04 28.28 3.09
C VAL A 220 18.38 27.69 1.86
N ILE A 221 19.18 27.43 0.82
CA ILE A 221 18.71 26.83 -0.43
C ILE A 221 19.30 25.43 -0.64
N ALA A 222 18.64 24.63 -1.45
CA ALA A 222 19.09 23.28 -1.78
C ALA A 222 20.35 23.29 -2.65
N PRO A 223 21.40 22.50 -2.31
CA PRO A 223 22.60 22.38 -3.11
C PRO A 223 22.35 21.82 -4.52
N ASP A 224 21.36 20.95 -4.67
CA ASP A 224 20.96 20.25 -5.91
C ASP A 224 19.78 20.92 -6.63
N GLY A 225 19.30 22.07 -6.13
CA GLY A 225 18.17 22.80 -6.68
C GLY A 225 18.49 23.61 -7.94
N LYS A 226 17.45 23.93 -8.71
CA LYS A 226 17.54 24.82 -9.88
C LYS A 226 18.07 26.22 -9.49
N LEU A 227 17.59 26.75 -8.35
CA LEU A 227 18.02 28.06 -7.84
C LEU A 227 19.53 28.14 -7.61
N MET A 228 20.15 27.07 -7.08
CA MET A 228 21.60 27.02 -6.90
C MET A 228 22.35 27.16 -8.23
N LYS A 229 21.88 26.44 -9.28
CA LYS A 229 22.48 26.54 -10.62
C LYS A 229 22.38 27.95 -11.21
N GLU A 230 21.29 28.66 -10.94
CA GLU A 230 21.07 30.05 -11.40
C GLU A 230 21.95 31.06 -10.65
N LEU A 231 22.18 30.85 -9.32
CA LEU A 231 22.98 31.75 -8.51
C LEU A 231 24.49 31.50 -8.61
N LEU A 232 24.92 30.28 -8.90
CA LEU A 232 26.33 29.87 -8.93
C LEU A 232 27.26 30.79 -9.76
N PRO A 233 26.86 31.35 -10.91
CA PRO A 233 27.72 32.29 -11.65
C PRO A 233 28.09 33.55 -10.86
N ARG A 234 27.27 33.95 -9.89
CA ARG A 234 27.40 35.18 -9.10
C ARG A 234 28.12 34.98 -7.75
N VAL A 235 28.32 33.71 -7.34
CA VAL A 235 28.94 33.36 -6.05
C VAL A 235 30.45 33.65 -6.11
N GLU A 236 31.00 34.30 -5.06
CA GLU A 236 32.42 34.64 -4.97
C GLU A 236 33.28 33.43 -4.57
N ASN A 237 32.82 32.59 -3.65
CA ASN A 237 33.51 31.40 -3.13
C ASN A 237 33.12 30.09 -3.89
N LYS A 238 33.14 30.11 -5.21
CA LYS A 238 32.65 29.01 -6.07
C LYS A 238 33.27 27.66 -5.76
N ASP A 239 34.56 27.59 -5.52
CA ASP A 239 35.27 26.31 -5.31
C ASP A 239 34.81 25.63 -4.02
N GLU A 240 34.62 26.40 -2.95
CA GLU A 240 34.07 25.91 -1.68
C GLU A 240 32.64 25.39 -1.85
N VAL A 241 31.80 26.15 -2.56
CA VAL A 241 30.40 25.78 -2.85
C VAL A 241 30.32 24.53 -3.71
N LEU A 242 31.12 24.40 -4.76
CA LEU A 242 31.16 23.22 -5.63
C LEU A 242 31.63 21.97 -4.87
N SER A 243 32.65 22.11 -4.02
CA SER A 243 33.10 20.99 -3.16
C SER A 243 32.02 20.53 -2.20
N TYR A 244 31.24 21.47 -1.64
CA TYR A 244 30.11 21.15 -0.77
C TYR A 244 28.96 20.46 -1.52
N ILE A 245 28.64 20.92 -2.73
CA ILE A 245 27.62 20.29 -3.59
C ILE A 245 28.02 18.85 -3.89
N GLU A 246 29.27 18.62 -4.27
CA GLU A 246 29.80 17.27 -4.53
C GLU A 246 29.70 16.36 -3.29
N ALA A 247 30.15 16.84 -2.14
CA ALA A 247 30.05 16.09 -0.88
C ALA A 247 28.61 15.74 -0.51
N THR A 248 27.67 16.67 -0.76
CA THR A 248 26.25 16.46 -0.49
C THR A 248 25.60 15.48 -1.47
N SER A 249 26.07 15.40 -2.71
CA SER A 249 25.55 14.46 -3.74
C SER A 249 25.72 12.98 -3.35
N HIS A 250 26.61 12.68 -2.44
CA HIS A 250 26.82 11.32 -1.91
C HIS A 250 25.90 10.96 -0.73
N LYS A 251 25.13 11.91 -0.21
CA LYS A 251 24.17 11.69 0.89
C LYS A 251 22.80 11.31 0.33
N SER A 252 22.13 10.30 0.93
CA SER A 252 20.74 10.01 0.61
C SER A 252 19.79 11.12 1.11
N ASN A 253 18.60 11.25 0.52
CA ASN A 253 17.60 12.21 1.00
C ASN A 253 17.20 11.92 2.46
N MET A 254 17.26 10.67 2.89
CA MET A 254 16.96 10.29 4.27
C MET A 254 18.06 10.78 5.22
N ASP A 255 19.35 10.59 4.88
CA ASP A 255 20.49 11.12 5.66
C ASP A 255 20.44 12.64 5.78
N ARG A 256 20.03 13.34 4.73
CA ARG A 256 19.92 14.79 4.69
C ARG A 256 18.81 15.34 5.58
N THR A 257 17.70 14.59 5.74
CA THR A 257 16.51 15.04 6.50
C THR A 257 16.43 14.48 7.91
N GLU A 258 17.34 13.58 8.31
CA GLU A 258 17.33 12.98 9.65
C GLU A 258 17.61 14.03 10.74
N LEU A 259 16.70 14.12 11.73
CA LEU A 259 16.73 15.16 12.77
C LEU A 259 17.97 15.11 13.68
N ASN A 260 18.56 13.94 13.89
CA ASN A 260 19.64 13.71 14.84
C ASN A 260 21.06 13.90 14.26
N LYS A 261 21.20 14.23 12.98
CA LYS A 261 22.50 14.50 12.36
C LYS A 261 22.76 16.02 12.35
N GLY A 262 23.98 16.41 12.70
CA GLY A 262 24.42 17.80 12.61
C GLY A 262 24.21 18.35 11.20
N LYS A 263 23.57 19.50 11.07
CA LYS A 263 23.27 20.15 9.80
C LYS A 263 24.49 20.95 9.35
N THR A 264 24.85 20.79 8.09
CA THR A 264 26.00 21.45 7.49
C THR A 264 25.57 22.39 6.37
N GLY A 265 26.40 23.36 6.05
CA GLY A 265 26.16 24.30 4.97
C GLY A 265 27.31 25.25 4.71
N VAL A 266 27.22 25.98 3.60
CA VAL A 266 28.19 26.97 3.15
C VAL A 266 27.49 28.25 2.75
N GLU A 267 28.02 29.41 3.17
CA GLU A 267 27.52 30.71 2.74
C GLU A 267 27.81 30.92 1.24
N LEU A 268 26.84 31.46 0.53
CA LEU A 268 27.01 31.92 -0.84
C LEU A 268 27.54 33.38 -0.81
N LYS A 269 28.86 33.55 -0.65
CA LYS A 269 29.47 34.87 -0.59
C LYS A 269 29.15 35.72 -1.84
N GLY A 270 28.81 36.99 -1.61
CA GLY A 270 28.35 37.89 -2.67
C GLY A 270 26.84 37.77 -2.97
N ILE A 271 26.11 36.80 -2.40
CA ILE A 271 24.68 36.65 -2.56
C ILE A 271 23.96 37.04 -1.26
N LYS A 272 23.02 37.98 -1.37
CA LYS A 272 22.11 38.35 -0.28
C LYS A 272 20.67 38.28 -0.78
N ALA A 273 19.76 37.98 0.13
CA ALA A 273 18.33 38.06 -0.08
C ALA A 273 17.69 39.15 0.76
N ILE A 274 16.58 39.69 0.31
CA ILE A 274 15.85 40.76 0.98
C ILE A 274 14.71 40.10 1.79
N ASN A 275 14.72 40.30 3.12
CA ASN A 275 13.59 39.85 3.95
C ASN A 275 12.34 40.63 3.50
N PRO A 276 11.28 39.90 3.04
CA PRO A 276 10.13 40.51 2.37
C PRO A 276 9.25 41.38 3.28
N VAL A 277 9.37 41.28 4.62
CA VAL A 277 8.54 42.05 5.56
C VAL A 277 9.18 43.30 6.08
N ASN A 278 10.52 43.37 6.15
CA ASN A 278 11.23 44.54 6.73
C ASN A 278 12.33 45.14 5.82
N GLY A 279 12.52 44.56 4.61
CA GLY A 279 13.48 45.06 3.63
C GLY A 279 14.97 44.88 3.98
N LYS A 280 15.30 44.16 5.05
CA LYS A 280 16.70 43.93 5.45
C LYS A 280 17.38 42.93 4.54
N GLU A 281 18.62 43.19 4.17
CA GLU A 281 19.46 42.22 3.46
C GLU A 281 20.02 41.19 4.43
N VAL A 282 19.85 39.91 4.13
CA VAL A 282 20.33 38.78 4.91
C VAL A 282 21.13 37.81 4.03
N PRO A 283 22.11 37.07 4.59
CA PRO A 283 22.91 36.12 3.85
C PRO A 283 22.11 34.91 3.35
N VAL A 284 22.59 34.27 2.28
CA VAL A 284 22.05 33.06 1.72
C VAL A 284 23.08 31.94 1.84
N PHE A 285 22.65 30.79 2.31
CA PHE A 285 23.46 29.59 2.46
C PHE A 285 22.95 28.47 1.54
N ILE A 286 23.80 27.49 1.24
CA ILE A 286 23.37 26.16 0.84
C ILE A 286 23.47 25.23 2.04
N GLY A 287 22.48 24.32 2.17
CA GLY A 287 22.45 23.36 3.29
C GLY A 287 21.98 21.98 2.85
N ASP A 288 22.63 20.94 3.36
CA ASP A 288 22.32 19.54 3.00
C ASP A 288 20.92 19.11 3.43
N PHE A 289 20.31 19.77 4.40
CA PHE A 289 18.95 19.49 4.90
C PHE A 289 17.82 20.11 4.06
N VAL A 290 18.14 20.91 3.03
CA VAL A 290 17.17 21.43 2.07
C VAL A 290 17.24 20.64 0.79
N LEU A 291 16.11 20.08 0.33
CA LEU A 291 16.01 19.25 -0.87
C LEU A 291 15.53 20.06 -2.05
N GLY A 292 16.20 19.96 -3.20
CA GLY A 292 15.88 20.71 -4.40
C GLY A 292 14.59 20.28 -5.11
N ASP A 293 14.13 19.08 -4.81
CA ASP A 293 12.93 18.45 -5.35
C ASP A 293 11.75 18.43 -4.35
N TYR A 294 11.87 19.15 -3.21
CA TYR A 294 10.82 19.26 -2.18
C TYR A 294 10.45 20.70 -1.91
N GLY A 295 9.16 21.00 -1.98
CA GLY A 295 8.64 22.35 -1.77
C GLY A 295 9.25 23.37 -2.77
N THR A 296 9.70 24.48 -2.26
CA THR A 296 10.33 25.56 -3.07
C THR A 296 11.83 25.37 -3.25
N GLY A 297 12.45 24.36 -2.65
CA GLY A 297 13.90 24.17 -2.65
C GLY A 297 14.67 25.23 -1.86
N ALA A 298 13.96 26.04 -1.04
CA ALA A 298 14.51 27.07 -0.17
C ALA A 298 13.71 27.18 1.14
N VAL A 299 14.36 27.55 2.22
CA VAL A 299 13.74 27.76 3.52
C VAL A 299 14.19 29.08 4.14
N MET A 300 13.31 29.73 4.87
CA MET A 300 13.65 30.85 5.75
C MET A 300 14.18 30.33 7.08
N ALA A 301 15.16 30.97 7.66
CA ALA A 301 15.73 30.58 8.94
C ALA A 301 15.38 31.61 10.02
N VAL A 302 14.85 31.09 11.14
CA VAL A 302 14.38 31.84 12.31
C VAL A 302 14.98 31.29 13.60
N PRO A 303 16.26 31.53 13.89
CA PRO A 303 17.02 30.87 14.97
C PRO A 303 16.37 30.94 16.34
N ALA A 304 15.65 32.00 16.66
CA ALA A 304 14.97 32.13 17.94
C ALA A 304 13.81 31.14 18.12
N HIS A 305 13.25 30.58 17.02
CA HIS A 305 11.99 29.82 17.03
C HIS A 305 12.04 28.48 16.28
N ASP A 306 13.22 28.10 15.79
CA ASP A 306 13.48 26.76 15.18
C ASP A 306 14.82 26.24 15.69
N GLN A 307 14.83 25.07 16.34
CA GLN A 307 16.02 24.52 16.99
C GLN A 307 17.14 24.20 15.98
N ARG A 308 16.79 23.74 14.80
CA ARG A 308 17.76 23.47 13.71
C ARG A 308 18.45 24.76 13.28
N ASP A 309 17.68 25.83 13.10
CA ASP A 309 18.21 27.14 12.69
C ASP A 309 19.04 27.78 13.83
N TYR A 310 18.67 27.50 15.09
CA TYR A 310 19.44 27.92 16.27
C TYR A 310 20.83 27.26 16.31
N GLU A 311 20.91 25.96 16.08
CA GLU A 311 22.18 25.24 16.04
C GLU A 311 23.04 25.67 14.84
N TYR A 312 22.41 25.90 13.69
CA TYR A 312 23.06 26.41 12.50
C TYR A 312 23.62 27.83 12.71
N MET A 313 22.82 28.71 13.29
CA MET A 313 23.23 30.05 13.65
C MET A 313 24.47 30.06 14.57
N LYS A 314 24.47 29.20 15.60
CA LYS A 314 25.64 29.06 16.49
C LYS A 314 26.89 28.60 15.77
N ALA A 315 26.76 27.61 14.89
CA ALA A 315 27.88 27.06 14.13
C ALA A 315 28.50 28.06 13.16
N HIS A 316 27.71 29.02 12.65
CA HIS A 316 28.14 30.05 11.68
C HIS A 316 28.25 31.46 12.27
N ASN A 317 28.04 31.61 13.60
CA ASN A 317 28.06 32.89 14.32
C ASN A 317 27.19 33.99 13.68
N LEU A 318 25.91 33.64 13.40
CA LEU A 318 24.93 34.51 12.76
C LEU A 318 24.06 35.22 13.80
N ASP A 319 23.29 36.21 13.36
CA ASP A 319 22.36 36.96 14.20
C ASP A 319 21.11 36.17 14.57
N MET A 320 20.49 36.49 15.69
CA MET A 320 19.22 35.95 16.16
C MET A 320 18.28 37.09 16.55
N ILE A 321 17.01 36.99 16.13
CA ILE A 321 15.95 37.95 16.45
C ILE A 321 14.79 37.22 17.09
N GLU A 322 14.52 37.52 18.38
CA GLU A 322 13.33 36.99 19.06
C GLU A 322 12.11 37.78 18.62
N VAL A 323 11.06 37.07 18.20
CA VAL A 323 9.79 37.66 17.74
C VAL A 323 8.56 37.13 18.46
N ILE A 324 8.70 36.11 19.31
CA ILE A 324 7.64 35.59 20.18
C ILE A 324 8.16 35.61 21.62
N SER A 325 7.46 36.34 22.48
CA SER A 325 7.83 36.49 23.91
C SER A 325 7.39 35.28 24.74
N GLY A 326 8.07 35.08 25.88
CA GLY A 326 7.65 34.13 26.92
C GLY A 326 8.52 32.88 27.04
N GLY A 327 9.58 32.73 26.26
CA GLY A 327 10.57 31.66 26.34
C GLY A 327 11.98 32.17 26.64
N ASP A 328 12.85 31.28 27.12
CA ASP A 328 14.29 31.55 27.26
C ASP A 328 15.03 31.00 26.03
N ILE A 329 15.50 31.88 25.16
CA ILE A 329 16.24 31.55 23.95
C ILE A 329 17.77 31.55 24.12
N SER A 330 18.26 31.65 25.35
CA SER A 330 19.71 31.73 25.62
C SER A 330 20.46 30.42 25.33
N THR A 331 19.79 29.27 25.50
CA THR A 331 20.38 27.94 25.38
C THR A 331 19.76 27.08 24.28
N LYS A 332 18.53 27.37 23.88
CA LYS A 332 17.77 26.65 22.83
C LYS A 332 16.74 27.57 22.18
N ALA A 333 16.20 27.18 21.04
CA ALA A 333 15.08 27.86 20.40
C ALA A 333 13.79 27.72 21.24
N PHE A 334 12.92 28.73 21.16
CA PHE A 334 11.57 28.70 21.69
C PHE A 334 10.60 28.31 20.57
N GLU A 335 10.37 27.03 20.42
CA GLU A 335 9.72 26.42 19.25
C GLU A 335 8.18 26.48 19.32
N LYS A 336 7.55 26.18 18.18
CA LYS A 336 6.09 26.16 18.02
C LYS A 336 5.36 25.37 19.10
N TYR A 337 5.87 24.22 19.50
CA TYR A 337 5.30 23.39 20.55
C TYR A 337 5.37 24.04 21.94
N ASP A 338 6.30 24.97 22.13
CA ASP A 338 6.48 25.70 23.39
C ASP A 338 5.56 26.90 23.51
N TYR A 339 5.20 27.57 22.41
CA TYR A 339 4.40 28.79 22.42
C TYR A 339 2.96 28.63 21.94
N LEU A 340 2.64 27.64 21.12
CA LEU A 340 1.30 27.42 20.57
C LEU A 340 0.28 27.11 21.70
N GLY A 341 -0.85 27.82 21.69
CA GLY A 341 -1.90 27.66 22.71
C GLY A 341 -1.57 28.30 24.06
N LYS A 342 -0.46 29.04 24.17
CA LYS A 342 -0.12 29.85 25.35
C LYS A 342 -0.37 31.33 25.06
N ASN A 343 -0.52 32.17 26.10
CA ASN A 343 -0.69 33.62 25.96
C ASN A 343 0.62 34.34 25.53
N CYS A 344 1.36 33.75 24.58
CA CYS A 344 2.55 34.37 24.01
C CYS A 344 2.15 35.50 23.04
N LYS A 345 2.96 36.53 22.99
CA LYS A 345 2.71 37.69 22.13
C LYS A 345 3.90 37.98 21.24
N LEU A 346 3.62 38.51 20.06
CA LEU A 346 4.67 38.97 19.18
C LEU A 346 5.40 40.19 19.77
N ILE A 347 6.72 40.20 19.58
CA ILE A 347 7.64 41.31 19.86
C ILE A 347 8.50 41.52 18.60
N ASN A 348 9.15 42.68 18.48
CA ASN A 348 10.03 43.00 17.34
C ASN A 348 9.41 42.76 15.94
N SER A 349 8.08 42.90 15.82
CA SER A 349 7.29 42.53 14.64
C SER A 349 6.46 43.72 14.13
N GLU A 350 7.01 44.93 14.17
CA GLU A 350 6.38 46.17 13.70
C GLU A 350 4.95 46.33 14.26
N GLU A 351 3.96 46.59 13.40
CA GLU A 351 2.55 46.78 13.76
C GLU A 351 1.88 45.54 14.38
N PHE A 352 2.49 44.38 14.29
CA PHE A 352 1.98 43.12 14.87
C PHE A 352 2.47 42.86 16.29
N THR A 353 3.40 43.71 16.79
CA THR A 353 3.91 43.66 18.16
C THR A 353 2.77 43.79 19.16
N GLY A 354 2.69 42.87 20.13
CA GLY A 354 1.64 42.82 21.15
C GLY A 354 0.43 41.97 20.81
N MET A 355 0.26 41.53 19.55
CA MET A 355 -0.77 40.56 19.13
C MET A 355 -0.45 39.19 19.71
N THR A 356 -1.49 38.37 19.89
CA THR A 356 -1.31 36.91 20.12
C THR A 356 -0.76 36.24 18.88
N VAL A 357 -0.17 35.06 19.04
CA VAL A 357 0.40 34.29 17.92
C VAL A 357 -0.66 34.00 16.85
N GLU A 358 -1.86 33.63 17.26
CA GLU A 358 -2.97 33.27 16.36
C GLU A 358 -3.47 34.51 15.58
N GLU A 359 -3.66 35.63 16.26
CA GLU A 359 -4.08 36.91 15.62
C GLU A 359 -3.02 37.40 14.62
N ALA A 360 -1.76 37.34 15.02
CA ALA A 360 -0.65 37.76 14.19
C ALA A 360 -0.50 36.89 12.93
N LYS A 361 -0.64 35.58 13.06
CA LYS A 361 -0.58 34.63 11.93
C LYS A 361 -1.57 35.01 10.83
N GLU A 362 -2.80 35.32 11.21
CA GLU A 362 -3.84 35.71 10.25
C GLU A 362 -3.61 37.12 9.70
N ALA A 363 -3.21 38.07 10.55
CA ALA A 363 -2.99 39.44 10.15
C ALA A 363 -1.77 39.58 9.21
N ILE A 364 -0.65 38.93 9.53
CA ILE A 364 0.55 38.88 8.68
C ILE A 364 0.23 38.28 7.34
N THR A 365 -0.46 37.13 7.33
CA THR A 365 -0.87 36.46 6.08
C THR A 365 -1.67 37.41 5.18
N LYS A 366 -2.69 38.08 5.73
CA LYS A 366 -3.50 39.06 4.97
C LYS A 366 -2.68 40.22 4.43
N LYS A 367 -1.71 40.74 5.22
CA LYS A 367 -0.80 41.82 4.77
C LYS A 367 0.01 41.35 3.56
N LEU A 368 0.60 40.14 3.62
CA LEU A 368 1.43 39.59 2.56
C LEU A 368 0.63 39.31 1.29
N GLU A 369 -0.58 38.79 1.44
CA GLU A 369 -1.53 38.58 0.30
C GLU A 369 -1.87 39.93 -0.36
N LYS A 370 -2.18 40.95 0.43
CA LYS A 370 -2.47 42.34 -0.06
C LYS A 370 -1.31 42.98 -0.80
N LEU A 371 -0.08 42.69 -0.35
CA LEU A 371 1.15 43.19 -0.98
C LEU A 371 1.53 42.38 -2.22
N GLY A 372 0.89 41.23 -2.46
CA GLY A 372 1.21 40.34 -3.57
C GLY A 372 2.55 39.61 -3.45
N ILE A 373 3.11 39.55 -2.21
CA ILE A 373 4.40 38.89 -1.91
C ILE A 373 4.25 37.61 -1.10
N GLY A 374 3.02 37.21 -0.77
CA GLY A 374 2.75 35.96 -0.08
C GLY A 374 1.37 35.42 -0.45
N ARG A 375 1.20 34.11 -0.32
CA ARG A 375 -0.06 33.40 -0.59
C ARG A 375 -0.21 32.20 0.32
N ARG A 376 -1.46 31.89 0.70
CA ARG A 376 -1.76 30.64 1.40
C ARG A 376 -1.46 29.47 0.48
N ALA A 377 -0.78 28.46 0.98
CA ALA A 377 -0.40 27.29 0.21
C ALA A 377 -0.47 26.02 1.05
N ASN A 378 -0.69 24.91 0.35
CA ASN A 378 -0.56 23.58 0.93
C ASN A 378 0.63 22.91 0.27
N ASN A 379 1.52 22.35 1.06
CA ASN A 379 2.60 21.48 0.62
C ASN A 379 2.36 20.06 1.08
N TYR A 380 2.89 19.10 0.34
CA TYR A 380 2.74 17.67 0.60
C TYR A 380 4.11 17.02 0.62
N LYS A 381 4.31 16.04 1.52
CA LYS A 381 5.52 15.20 1.51
C LYS A 381 5.48 14.19 0.36
N MET A 382 4.28 13.75 0.02
CA MET A 382 4.05 12.82 -1.09
C MET A 382 4.50 13.44 -2.41
N ARG A 383 5.21 12.64 -3.21
CA ARG A 383 5.73 13.02 -4.53
C ARG A 383 5.05 12.22 -5.62
N ASP A 384 5.29 12.61 -6.86
CA ASP A 384 4.88 11.83 -8.01
C ASP A 384 5.50 10.43 -7.99
N TRP A 385 4.75 9.45 -8.45
CA TRP A 385 5.15 8.06 -8.43
C TRP A 385 6.16 7.78 -9.53
N ILE A 386 7.40 7.38 -9.16
CA ILE A 386 8.42 6.90 -10.11
C ILE A 386 7.96 5.55 -10.67
N PHE A 387 7.53 5.55 -11.92
CA PHE A 387 6.80 4.44 -12.51
C PHE A 387 7.66 3.50 -13.35
N SER A 388 8.82 3.93 -13.83
CA SER A 388 9.74 3.09 -14.61
C SER A 388 10.58 2.15 -13.73
N ARG A 389 10.85 0.94 -14.28
CA ARG A 389 11.84 0.00 -13.74
C ARG A 389 12.75 -0.50 -14.88
N GLN A 390 14.06 -0.46 -14.67
CA GLN A 390 15.07 -0.95 -15.60
C GLN A 390 15.28 -2.45 -15.38
N ARG A 391 14.20 -3.21 -15.57
CA ARG A 391 14.14 -4.67 -15.36
C ARG A 391 13.50 -5.37 -16.53
N PHE A 392 13.83 -6.65 -16.69
CA PHE A 392 13.19 -7.52 -17.66
C PHE A 392 11.80 -7.95 -17.22
N TRP A 393 11.70 -8.46 -15.97
CA TRP A 393 10.47 -9.08 -15.48
C TRP A 393 9.49 -8.06 -14.92
N GLY A 394 8.72 -7.46 -15.79
CA GLY A 394 7.69 -6.47 -15.52
C GLY A 394 6.82 -6.22 -16.75
N GLU A 395 5.69 -5.56 -16.54
CA GLU A 395 4.79 -5.18 -17.62
C GLU A 395 5.47 -4.15 -18.53
N PRO A 396 5.63 -4.43 -19.85
CA PRO A 396 6.25 -3.46 -20.76
C PRO A 396 5.43 -2.17 -20.86
N ILE A 397 6.11 -1.03 -20.85
CA ILE A 397 5.46 0.28 -21.02
C ILE A 397 5.16 0.47 -22.52
N PRO A 398 3.89 0.64 -22.93
CA PRO A 398 3.49 0.65 -24.35
C PRO A 398 3.73 2.00 -25.02
N MET A 399 4.98 2.49 -24.96
CA MET A 399 5.41 3.77 -25.54
C MET A 399 6.51 3.58 -26.56
N ILE A 400 6.55 4.46 -27.56
CA ILE A 400 7.51 4.43 -28.66
C ILE A 400 8.17 5.81 -28.78
N TYR A 401 9.49 5.85 -28.78
CA TYR A 401 10.26 7.06 -29.01
C TYR A 401 10.68 7.20 -30.48
N CYS A 402 10.36 8.34 -31.04
CA CYS A 402 10.75 8.73 -32.38
C CYS A 402 11.56 10.04 -32.34
N GLU A 403 12.73 10.10 -32.96
CA GLU A 403 13.57 11.30 -32.99
C GLU A 403 12.83 12.53 -33.53
N LYS A 404 11.90 12.33 -34.48
CA LYS A 404 11.14 13.42 -35.11
C LYS A 404 9.89 13.81 -34.29
N CYS A 405 9.20 12.82 -33.65
CA CYS A 405 7.88 13.01 -33.06
C CYS A 405 7.91 13.01 -31.53
N GLY A 406 9.05 12.67 -30.91
CA GLY A 406 9.13 12.41 -29.47
C GLY A 406 8.40 11.13 -29.04
N TRP A 407 8.03 11.03 -27.77
CA TRP A 407 7.28 9.91 -27.24
C TRP A 407 5.88 9.82 -27.84
N GLN A 408 5.54 8.65 -28.35
CA GLN A 408 4.23 8.34 -28.95
C GLN A 408 3.65 7.10 -28.27
N PRO A 409 2.33 7.08 -27.93
CA PRO A 409 1.68 5.89 -27.43
C PRO A 409 1.54 4.84 -28.54
N MET A 410 1.62 3.56 -28.18
CA MET A 410 1.20 2.48 -29.07
C MET A 410 -0.29 2.59 -29.37
N GLU A 411 -0.74 2.05 -30.50
CA GLU A 411 -2.16 1.95 -30.79
C GLU A 411 -2.80 0.86 -29.91
N GLU A 412 -3.98 1.14 -29.38
CA GLU A 412 -4.68 0.22 -28.45
C GLU A 412 -4.96 -1.17 -29.06
N LYS A 413 -5.17 -1.22 -30.38
CA LYS A 413 -5.38 -2.48 -31.13
C LYS A 413 -4.16 -3.40 -31.12
N ASP A 414 -2.96 -2.85 -30.90
CA ASP A 414 -1.69 -3.59 -30.90
C ASP A 414 -1.29 -4.10 -29.51
N LEU A 415 -2.12 -3.85 -28.50
CA LEU A 415 -1.95 -4.42 -27.16
C LEU A 415 -2.41 -5.89 -27.10
N PRO A 416 -1.74 -6.73 -26.29
CA PRO A 416 -0.62 -6.41 -25.40
C PRO A 416 0.73 -6.34 -26.10
N LEU A 417 1.59 -5.40 -25.65
CA LEU A 417 3.01 -5.46 -25.96
C LEU A 417 3.64 -6.59 -25.13
N LEU A 418 3.99 -7.66 -25.78
CA LEU A 418 4.52 -8.86 -25.11
C LEU A 418 6.00 -8.71 -24.75
N LEU A 419 6.39 -9.31 -23.61
CA LEU A 419 7.80 -9.52 -23.29
C LEU A 419 8.41 -10.54 -24.28
N PRO A 420 9.63 -10.31 -24.77
CA PRO A 420 10.33 -11.27 -25.61
C PRO A 420 10.75 -12.51 -24.79
N ASN A 421 10.81 -13.67 -25.43
CA ASN A 421 11.32 -14.86 -24.79
C ASN A 421 12.84 -14.91 -24.98
N VAL A 422 13.59 -14.61 -23.91
CA VAL A 422 15.07 -14.51 -23.95
C VAL A 422 15.69 -15.36 -22.85
N ALA A 423 16.87 -15.90 -23.11
CA ALA A 423 17.64 -16.66 -22.14
C ALA A 423 18.44 -15.76 -21.17
N GLU A 424 18.88 -14.58 -21.64
CA GLU A 424 19.66 -13.62 -20.87
C GLU A 424 18.80 -12.39 -20.52
N TYR A 425 18.60 -12.16 -19.23
CA TYR A 425 17.79 -11.07 -18.69
C TYR A 425 18.41 -10.41 -17.46
N GLU A 426 19.70 -10.60 -17.23
CA GLU A 426 20.40 -10.02 -16.08
C GLU A 426 20.52 -8.48 -16.21
N PRO A 427 20.52 -7.76 -15.08
CA PRO A 427 20.70 -6.30 -15.06
C PRO A 427 21.97 -5.85 -15.76
N THR A 428 21.90 -4.76 -16.51
CA THR A 428 23.02 -4.23 -17.27
C THR A 428 23.97 -3.38 -16.41
N GLU A 429 25.23 -3.23 -16.80
CA GLU A 429 26.24 -2.46 -16.05
C GLU A 429 25.96 -0.95 -16.03
N ASN A 430 25.38 -0.43 -17.11
CA ASN A 430 25.05 0.99 -17.24
C ASN A 430 23.69 1.33 -16.59
N GLY A 431 22.95 0.30 -16.09
CA GLY A 431 21.63 0.44 -15.47
C GLY A 431 20.51 0.70 -16.47
N GLU A 432 20.69 0.35 -17.74
CA GLU A 432 19.60 0.23 -18.70
C GLU A 432 18.87 -1.09 -18.52
N SER A 433 17.63 -1.14 -18.96
CA SER A 433 16.86 -2.39 -18.96
C SER A 433 17.54 -3.47 -19.83
N PRO A 434 17.53 -4.74 -19.43
CA PRO A 434 17.98 -5.83 -20.31
C PRO A 434 17.26 -5.85 -21.66
N LEU A 435 16.02 -5.38 -21.74
CA LEU A 435 15.26 -5.25 -22.99
C LEU A 435 15.97 -4.35 -24.02
N ALA A 436 16.75 -3.36 -23.57
CA ALA A 436 17.47 -2.45 -24.47
C ALA A 436 18.51 -3.12 -25.39
N LYS A 437 18.93 -4.36 -25.03
CA LYS A 437 19.88 -5.15 -25.81
C LYS A 437 19.24 -6.00 -26.90
N ILE A 438 17.92 -6.04 -26.98
CA ILE A 438 17.16 -6.93 -27.88
C ILE A 438 16.69 -6.10 -29.08
N ASP A 439 17.59 -5.90 -30.06
CA ASP A 439 17.34 -5.04 -31.22
C ASP A 439 16.04 -5.37 -31.96
N GLU A 440 15.72 -6.65 -32.11
CA GLU A 440 14.51 -7.12 -32.80
C GLU A 440 13.23 -6.70 -32.07
N TRP A 441 13.30 -6.60 -30.74
CA TRP A 441 12.17 -6.17 -29.93
C TRP A 441 12.11 -4.65 -29.78
N VAL A 442 13.26 -3.97 -29.66
CA VAL A 442 13.36 -2.52 -29.45
C VAL A 442 12.99 -1.74 -30.70
N ASN A 443 13.52 -2.14 -31.87
CA ASN A 443 13.35 -1.39 -33.13
C ASN A 443 11.92 -1.58 -33.66
N THR A 444 11.29 -0.47 -34.03
CA THR A 444 9.91 -0.43 -34.53
C THR A 444 9.68 0.77 -35.43
N THR A 445 8.48 1.01 -35.87
CA THR A 445 8.06 2.18 -36.63
C THR A 445 7.25 3.14 -35.77
N CYS A 446 7.41 4.43 -35.99
CA CYS A 446 6.65 5.47 -35.31
C CYS A 446 5.16 5.41 -35.74
N PRO A 447 4.19 5.28 -34.84
CA PRO A 447 2.79 5.24 -35.22
C PRO A 447 2.27 6.56 -35.80
N ARG A 448 2.97 7.68 -35.55
CA ARG A 448 2.60 9.01 -36.08
C ARG A 448 3.15 9.32 -37.46
N CYS A 449 4.42 9.03 -37.74
CA CYS A 449 5.07 9.45 -38.99
C CYS A 449 5.56 8.27 -39.85
N GLY A 450 5.45 7.02 -39.39
CA GLY A 450 5.90 5.82 -40.10
C GLY A 450 7.42 5.66 -40.17
N GLY A 451 8.21 6.59 -39.63
CA GLY A 451 9.67 6.54 -39.63
C GLY A 451 10.25 5.58 -38.59
N PRO A 452 11.58 5.34 -38.61
CA PRO A 452 12.25 4.52 -37.61
C PRO A 452 12.00 5.04 -36.20
N ALA A 453 11.76 4.12 -35.27
CA ALA A 453 11.49 4.44 -33.86
C ALA A 453 11.91 3.30 -32.93
N ARG A 454 11.92 3.52 -31.63
CA ARG A 454 12.33 2.55 -30.62
C ARG A 454 11.25 2.42 -29.57
N ARG A 455 10.93 1.18 -29.17
CA ARG A 455 10.06 0.94 -28.01
C ARG A 455 10.73 1.37 -26.72
N GLU A 456 9.93 1.81 -25.75
CA GLU A 456 10.39 1.97 -24.36
C GLU A 456 10.89 0.61 -23.84
N THR A 457 12.03 0.63 -23.16
CA THR A 457 12.67 -0.58 -22.63
C THR A 457 12.51 -0.74 -21.12
N ASP A 458 12.06 0.31 -20.44
CA ASP A 458 11.66 0.22 -19.06
C ASP A 458 10.33 -0.54 -18.91
N THR A 459 10.17 -1.24 -17.80
CA THR A 459 8.93 -1.91 -17.43
C THR A 459 8.21 -1.16 -16.30
N MET A 460 6.93 -1.44 -16.11
CA MET A 460 6.15 -0.92 -15.00
C MET A 460 6.58 -1.60 -13.68
N PRO A 461 6.37 -0.97 -12.52
CA PRO A 461 6.55 -1.62 -11.24
C PRO A 461 5.46 -2.71 -11.05
N ASN A 462 5.74 -3.73 -10.25
CA ASN A 462 4.72 -4.73 -9.89
C ASN A 462 3.44 -4.10 -9.29
N TRP A 463 3.57 -2.96 -8.63
CA TRP A 463 2.44 -2.19 -8.09
C TRP A 463 1.45 -1.70 -9.17
N ALA A 464 1.83 -1.65 -10.45
CA ALA A 464 0.93 -1.28 -11.54
C ALA A 464 -0.18 -2.32 -11.70
N GLY A 465 0.19 -3.58 -11.93
CA GLY A 465 -0.76 -4.68 -12.04
C GLY A 465 -1.58 -4.89 -10.77
N SER A 466 -0.95 -4.78 -9.59
CA SER A 466 -1.67 -4.96 -8.32
C SER A 466 -2.53 -3.75 -7.89
N SER A 467 -2.51 -2.63 -8.63
CA SER A 467 -3.34 -1.46 -8.28
C SER A 467 -4.81 -1.57 -8.69
N TRP A 468 -5.20 -2.53 -9.52
CA TRP A 468 -6.55 -2.62 -10.05
C TRP A 468 -7.13 -4.06 -10.12
N TYR A 469 -6.41 -5.07 -9.66
CA TYR A 469 -6.78 -6.49 -9.76
C TYR A 469 -8.14 -6.82 -9.18
N PHE A 470 -8.57 -6.12 -8.13
CA PHE A 470 -9.88 -6.32 -7.51
C PHE A 470 -11.04 -5.92 -8.45
N LEU A 471 -10.83 -5.00 -9.38
CA LEU A 471 -11.77 -4.70 -10.44
C LEU A 471 -11.85 -5.85 -11.45
N ARG A 472 -10.70 -6.41 -11.83
CA ARG A 472 -10.62 -7.55 -12.75
C ARG A 472 -11.27 -8.79 -12.19
N PHE A 473 -11.17 -9.03 -10.89
CA PHE A 473 -11.87 -10.15 -10.24
C PHE A 473 -13.39 -10.09 -10.39
N MET A 474 -13.95 -8.91 -10.55
CA MET A 474 -15.40 -8.75 -10.80
C MET A 474 -15.80 -9.26 -12.17
N ASP A 475 -14.91 -9.15 -13.17
CA ASP A 475 -15.17 -9.51 -14.58
C ASP A 475 -13.89 -10.07 -15.25
N PRO A 476 -13.38 -11.24 -14.80
CA PRO A 476 -12.04 -11.71 -15.16
C PRO A 476 -11.89 -12.15 -16.62
N HIS A 477 -12.97 -12.57 -17.27
CA HIS A 477 -12.95 -13.12 -18.63
C HIS A 477 -13.35 -12.12 -19.71
N ASN A 478 -13.56 -10.85 -19.35
CA ASN A 478 -13.90 -9.80 -20.31
C ASN A 478 -12.70 -9.49 -21.21
N ASN A 479 -12.87 -9.66 -22.53
CA ASN A 479 -11.86 -9.38 -23.52
C ASN A 479 -12.06 -8.05 -24.29
N LYS A 480 -13.17 -7.33 -23.99
CA LYS A 480 -13.54 -6.08 -24.64
C LYS A 480 -13.13 -4.85 -23.82
N GLU A 481 -13.14 -4.98 -22.50
CA GLU A 481 -12.80 -3.94 -21.53
C GLU A 481 -12.16 -4.58 -20.28
N PHE A 482 -11.50 -3.78 -19.46
CA PHE A 482 -10.81 -4.31 -18.28
C PHE A 482 -11.77 -4.85 -17.21
N ALA A 483 -12.97 -4.29 -17.12
CA ALA A 483 -14.12 -4.77 -16.37
C ALA A 483 -15.37 -4.00 -16.81
N ASN A 484 -16.52 -4.66 -16.90
CA ASN A 484 -17.77 -4.02 -17.30
C ASN A 484 -18.32 -3.14 -16.19
N MET A 485 -18.80 -1.94 -16.54
CA MET A 485 -19.29 -0.94 -15.60
C MET A 485 -20.50 -1.44 -14.77
N ASP A 486 -21.42 -2.16 -15.36
CA ASP A 486 -22.61 -2.65 -14.64
C ASP A 486 -22.27 -3.80 -13.71
N VAL A 487 -21.28 -4.63 -14.09
CA VAL A 487 -20.71 -5.66 -13.21
C VAL A 487 -20.02 -5.03 -12.01
N MET A 488 -19.23 -3.97 -12.24
CA MET A 488 -18.59 -3.23 -11.15
C MET A 488 -19.61 -2.54 -10.24
N LYS A 489 -20.69 -2.00 -10.77
CA LYS A 489 -21.79 -1.44 -9.96
C LYS A 489 -22.51 -2.49 -9.15
N TYR A 490 -22.68 -3.69 -9.68
CA TYR A 490 -23.32 -4.79 -8.97
C TYR A 490 -22.47 -5.27 -7.78
N TRP A 491 -21.21 -5.62 -8.00
CA TRP A 491 -20.30 -6.03 -6.92
C TRP A 491 -19.98 -4.87 -5.98
N ASN A 492 -20.13 -3.63 -6.47
CA ASN A 492 -19.92 -2.42 -5.70
C ASN A 492 -18.47 -2.31 -5.18
N ARG A 493 -18.27 -1.81 -3.97
CA ARG A 493 -16.95 -1.72 -3.33
C ARG A 493 -16.53 -3.06 -2.76
N VAL A 494 -15.23 -3.26 -2.61
CA VAL A 494 -14.68 -4.36 -1.84
C VAL A 494 -15.07 -4.17 -0.37
N ASP A 495 -15.94 -5.04 0.14
CA ASP A 495 -16.51 -4.92 1.50
C ASP A 495 -15.44 -5.09 2.57
N TRP A 496 -14.49 -6.00 2.36
CA TRP A 496 -13.45 -6.30 3.32
C TRP A 496 -12.11 -6.64 2.64
N TYR A 497 -11.10 -5.83 2.95
CA TYR A 497 -9.76 -5.92 2.39
C TYR A 497 -8.73 -6.08 3.50
N ASP A 498 -8.02 -7.20 3.53
CA ASP A 498 -7.05 -7.53 4.57
C ASP A 498 -5.62 -7.59 4.04
N GLY A 499 -4.64 -7.37 4.91
CA GLY A 499 -3.22 -7.49 4.58
C GLY A 499 -2.32 -6.81 5.61
N GLY A 500 -1.00 -6.93 5.44
CA GLY A 500 -0.02 -6.37 6.34
C GLY A 500 -0.04 -4.83 6.40
N MET A 501 0.35 -4.27 7.55
CA MET A 501 0.42 -2.80 7.75
C MET A 501 1.43 -2.11 6.84
N GLU A 502 2.47 -2.80 6.40
CA GLU A 502 3.52 -2.31 5.50
C GLU A 502 2.98 -1.85 4.15
N HIS A 503 1.82 -2.35 3.75
CA HIS A 503 1.17 -1.98 2.50
C HIS A 503 0.30 -0.72 2.60
N THR A 504 0.09 -0.17 3.80
CA THR A 504 -0.79 1.00 4.03
C THR A 504 -0.40 2.22 3.20
N ALA A 505 0.89 2.58 3.20
CA ALA A 505 1.43 3.73 2.47
C ALA A 505 2.14 3.34 1.16
N ARG A 506 2.00 2.10 0.69
CA ARG A 506 2.54 1.58 -0.57
C ARG A 506 1.41 1.12 -1.46
N HIS A 507 1.18 -0.20 -1.53
CA HIS A 507 0.16 -0.80 -2.39
C HIS A 507 -1.22 -0.15 -2.25
N LEU A 508 -1.74 0.02 -1.03
CA LEU A 508 -3.08 0.57 -0.82
C LEU A 508 -3.20 2.02 -1.31
N LEU A 509 -2.17 2.83 -1.10
CA LEU A 509 -2.16 4.22 -1.54
C LEU A 509 -2.09 4.30 -3.07
N TYR A 510 -1.26 3.47 -3.71
CA TYR A 510 -1.18 3.39 -5.16
C TYR A 510 -2.49 2.89 -5.79
N ALA A 511 -3.12 1.87 -5.20
CA ALA A 511 -4.41 1.35 -5.66
C ALA A 511 -5.52 2.42 -5.57
N ARG A 512 -5.58 3.19 -4.47
CA ARG A 512 -6.54 4.29 -4.33
C ARG A 512 -6.30 5.39 -5.35
N PHE A 513 -5.04 5.82 -5.53
CA PHE A 513 -4.68 6.80 -6.55
C PHE A 513 -5.08 6.32 -7.95
N TRP A 514 -4.77 5.07 -8.29
CA TRP A 514 -5.12 4.45 -9.57
C TRP A 514 -6.63 4.46 -9.82
N VAL A 515 -7.40 4.05 -8.82
CA VAL A 515 -8.87 4.06 -8.89
C VAL A 515 -9.43 5.47 -9.02
N GLN A 516 -8.89 6.45 -8.30
CA GLN A 516 -9.34 7.85 -8.40
C GLN A 516 -9.07 8.44 -9.78
N MET A 517 -7.94 8.09 -10.42
CA MET A 517 -7.71 8.44 -11.83
C MET A 517 -8.77 7.82 -12.75
N LEU A 518 -9.01 6.50 -12.62
CA LEU A 518 -10.03 5.82 -13.41
C LEU A 518 -11.44 6.38 -13.20
N TYR A 519 -11.76 6.76 -11.97
CA TYR A 519 -13.03 7.42 -11.64
C TYR A 519 -13.17 8.77 -12.35
N ASN A 520 -12.14 9.60 -12.32
CA ASN A 520 -12.15 10.89 -12.99
C ASN A 520 -12.25 10.77 -14.52
N PHE A 521 -11.86 9.62 -15.07
CA PHE A 521 -12.05 9.29 -16.50
C PHE A 521 -13.41 8.63 -16.80
N GLY A 522 -14.27 8.42 -15.78
CA GLY A 522 -15.57 7.77 -15.93
C GLY A 522 -15.51 6.26 -16.15
N LEU A 523 -14.41 5.61 -15.77
CA LEU A 523 -14.13 4.20 -16.05
C LEU A 523 -14.48 3.25 -14.89
N VAL A 524 -14.75 3.78 -13.69
CA VAL A 524 -15.16 3.01 -12.51
C VAL A 524 -16.30 3.74 -11.78
N PRO A 525 -17.17 3.01 -11.04
CA PRO A 525 -18.38 3.60 -10.46
C PRO A 525 -18.14 4.42 -9.19
N HIS A 526 -17.06 4.20 -8.45
CA HIS A 526 -16.77 4.86 -7.19
C HIS A 526 -15.34 5.38 -7.15
N LYS A 527 -15.16 6.52 -6.47
CA LYS A 527 -13.84 7.14 -6.27
C LYS A 527 -12.97 6.32 -5.29
N GLU A 528 -13.61 5.63 -4.35
CA GLU A 528 -12.99 4.68 -3.42
C GLU A 528 -13.63 3.31 -3.60
N MET A 529 -12.90 2.34 -4.15
CA MET A 529 -13.40 0.99 -4.43
C MET A 529 -13.19 0.01 -3.29
N ILE A 530 -12.43 0.37 -2.25
CA ILE A 530 -12.21 -0.44 -1.05
C ILE A 530 -12.97 0.22 0.10
N TRP A 531 -13.93 -0.52 0.71
CA TRP A 531 -14.74 0.01 1.81
C TRP A 531 -14.04 -0.15 3.15
N THR A 532 -13.75 -1.39 3.57
CA THR A 532 -13.09 -1.67 4.85
C THR A 532 -11.68 -2.18 4.63
N ARG A 533 -10.70 -1.56 5.29
CA ARG A 533 -9.31 -2.03 5.33
C ARG A 533 -8.95 -2.43 6.75
N VAL A 534 -8.59 -3.69 6.89
CA VAL A 534 -8.11 -4.30 8.13
C VAL A 534 -6.65 -4.71 7.95
N SER A 535 -5.89 -4.67 9.02
CA SER A 535 -4.53 -5.22 9.04
C SER A 535 -4.42 -6.21 10.18
N HIS A 536 -4.11 -7.46 9.83
CA HIS A 536 -3.80 -8.47 10.82
C HIS A 536 -2.42 -8.24 11.45
N GLY A 537 -2.22 -8.76 12.65
CA GLY A 537 -0.92 -8.79 13.30
C GLY A 537 0.00 -9.84 12.67
N MET A 538 1.31 -9.66 12.81
CA MET A 538 2.30 -10.63 12.32
C MET A 538 2.39 -11.85 13.25
N ILE A 539 2.69 -13.01 12.66
CA ILE A 539 3.13 -14.17 13.42
C ILE A 539 4.65 -14.07 13.57
N LEU A 540 5.09 -14.00 14.81
CA LEU A 540 6.49 -13.95 15.19
C LEU A 540 7.03 -15.36 15.43
N GLY A 541 8.34 -15.54 15.32
CA GLY A 541 9.01 -16.75 15.81
C GLY A 541 8.80 -16.91 17.31
N SER A 542 9.11 -18.10 17.84
CA SER A 542 8.98 -18.40 19.28
C SER A 542 9.84 -17.49 20.18
N ASN A 543 10.83 -16.80 19.59
CA ASN A 543 11.69 -15.80 20.23
C ASN A 543 11.19 -14.35 20.11
N ASN A 544 9.94 -14.13 19.71
CA ASN A 544 9.34 -12.82 19.41
C ASN A 544 9.99 -12.03 18.26
N GLU A 545 10.80 -12.68 17.43
CA GLU A 545 11.37 -12.03 16.26
C GLU A 545 10.53 -12.27 15.00
N LYS A 546 10.53 -11.29 14.08
CA LYS A 546 9.92 -11.44 12.77
C LYS A 546 10.49 -12.67 12.05
N MET A 547 9.61 -13.53 11.54
CA MET A 547 9.99 -14.64 10.69
C MET A 547 10.56 -14.13 9.36
N SER A 548 11.69 -14.66 8.95
CA SER A 548 12.27 -14.41 7.64
C SER A 548 13.05 -15.61 7.12
N LYS A 549 13.09 -15.77 5.79
CA LYS A 549 13.86 -16.84 5.15
C LYS A 549 15.36 -16.74 5.43
N SER A 550 15.88 -15.51 5.56
CA SER A 550 17.30 -15.26 5.89
C SER A 550 17.68 -15.69 7.30
N LYS A 551 16.73 -15.65 8.25
CA LYS A 551 16.92 -16.13 9.62
C LYS A 551 16.66 -17.62 9.79
N GLY A 552 16.11 -18.30 8.79
CA GLY A 552 15.77 -19.73 8.85
C GLY A 552 14.68 -20.10 9.87
N ASN A 553 13.89 -19.11 10.33
CA ASN A 553 12.85 -19.29 11.35
C ASN A 553 11.41 -19.30 10.79
N VAL A 554 11.27 -19.43 9.47
CA VAL A 554 9.96 -19.53 8.79
C VAL A 554 9.38 -20.91 8.99
N ILE A 555 8.10 -20.97 9.37
CA ILE A 555 7.37 -22.24 9.57
C ILE A 555 6.56 -22.52 8.31
N ASN A 556 6.78 -23.72 7.72
CA ASN A 556 6.07 -24.20 6.56
C ASN A 556 4.72 -24.79 6.99
N PRO A 557 3.58 -24.33 6.45
CA PRO A 557 2.28 -24.86 6.80
C PRO A 557 2.12 -26.35 6.44
N ASP A 558 2.82 -26.86 5.42
CA ASP A 558 2.75 -28.28 5.06
C ASP A 558 3.22 -29.22 6.17
N GLU A 559 4.28 -28.85 6.90
CA GLU A 559 4.79 -29.62 8.04
C GLU A 559 3.74 -29.67 9.15
N ILE A 560 3.07 -28.55 9.40
CA ILE A 560 2.03 -28.46 10.42
C ILE A 560 0.79 -29.26 10.00
N VAL A 561 0.36 -29.14 8.75
CA VAL A 561 -0.78 -29.88 8.22
C VAL A 561 -0.53 -31.39 8.25
N ASN A 562 0.68 -31.84 7.90
CA ASN A 562 1.04 -33.25 7.96
C ASN A 562 1.07 -33.80 9.40
N GLY A 563 1.50 -32.99 10.39
CA GLY A 563 1.61 -33.43 11.77
C GLY A 563 0.33 -33.29 12.62
N TYR A 564 -0.48 -32.25 12.34
CA TYR A 564 -1.61 -31.88 13.19
C TYR A 564 -2.95 -31.75 12.45
N GLY A 565 -2.94 -31.68 11.13
CA GLY A 565 -4.11 -31.45 10.29
C GLY A 565 -4.38 -29.99 9.99
N ALA A 566 -5.05 -29.73 8.85
CA ALA A 566 -5.35 -28.39 8.36
C ALA A 566 -6.27 -27.60 9.33
N ASP A 567 -7.32 -28.24 9.85
CA ASP A 567 -8.26 -27.58 10.76
C ASP A 567 -7.67 -27.23 12.11
N ALA A 568 -6.73 -28.05 12.63
CA ALA A 568 -6.00 -27.71 13.84
C ALA A 568 -5.12 -26.44 13.66
N LEU A 569 -4.49 -26.31 12.49
CA LEU A 569 -3.74 -25.11 12.13
C LEU A 569 -4.67 -23.89 11.99
N ARG A 570 -5.78 -24.01 11.26
CA ARG A 570 -6.76 -22.92 11.09
C ARG A 570 -7.34 -22.44 12.42
N ILE A 571 -7.72 -23.37 13.30
CA ILE A 571 -8.21 -23.05 14.65
C ILE A 571 -7.12 -22.32 15.45
N TYR A 572 -5.88 -22.81 15.40
CA TYR A 572 -4.76 -22.20 16.11
C TYR A 572 -4.51 -20.76 15.66
N GLU A 573 -4.47 -20.51 14.36
CA GLU A 573 -4.28 -19.17 13.77
C GLU A 573 -5.38 -18.18 14.21
N MET A 574 -6.59 -18.66 14.38
CA MET A 574 -7.73 -17.86 14.85
C MET A 574 -7.76 -17.71 16.39
N PHE A 575 -7.13 -18.60 17.13
CA PHE A 575 -7.16 -18.62 18.59
C PHE A 575 -5.98 -17.93 19.27
N MET A 576 -4.86 -17.71 18.57
CA MET A 576 -3.59 -17.27 19.13
C MET A 576 -3.56 -15.83 19.69
N GLY A 577 -4.70 -15.13 19.78
CA GLY A 577 -4.81 -13.79 20.35
C GLY A 577 -5.70 -12.86 19.53
N ASP A 578 -5.63 -11.57 19.85
CA ASP A 578 -6.31 -10.54 19.05
C ASP A 578 -5.80 -10.57 17.61
N TYR A 579 -6.73 -10.56 16.65
CA TYR A 579 -6.41 -10.68 15.24
C TYR A 579 -5.50 -9.55 14.72
N THR A 580 -5.65 -8.37 15.28
CA THR A 580 -4.91 -7.17 14.86
C THR A 580 -3.55 -6.99 15.54
N GLN A 581 -3.23 -7.85 16.53
CA GLN A 581 -1.98 -7.80 17.28
C GLN A 581 -0.99 -8.87 16.80
N ASP A 582 0.30 -8.56 16.92
CA ASP A 582 1.36 -9.53 16.69
C ASP A 582 1.33 -10.61 17.77
N ALA A 583 1.63 -11.85 17.37
CA ALA A 583 1.64 -12.98 18.31
C ALA A 583 2.78 -13.96 18.04
N PRO A 584 3.47 -14.47 19.07
CA PRO A 584 4.51 -15.46 18.90
C PRO A 584 3.92 -16.84 18.60
N TRP A 585 4.60 -17.62 17.77
CA TRP A 585 4.26 -19.00 17.49
C TRP A 585 4.45 -19.89 18.72
N SER A 586 3.45 -20.76 19.02
CA SER A 586 3.49 -21.73 20.10
C SER A 586 2.99 -23.10 19.63
N THR A 587 3.91 -24.05 19.50
CA THR A 587 3.58 -25.44 19.14
C THR A 587 2.73 -26.13 20.21
N ASP A 588 2.87 -25.78 21.49
CA ASP A 588 2.05 -26.36 22.54
C ASP A 588 0.60 -25.90 22.50
N SER A 589 0.37 -24.63 22.14
CA SER A 589 -0.99 -24.12 21.90
C SER A 589 -1.62 -24.81 20.68
N LEU A 590 -0.86 -25.06 19.61
CA LEU A 590 -1.30 -25.82 18.45
C LEU A 590 -1.72 -27.26 18.83
N LYS A 591 -0.97 -27.95 19.69
CA LYS A 591 -1.36 -29.26 20.24
C LYS A 591 -2.67 -29.18 21.01
N GLY A 592 -2.93 -28.06 21.71
CA GLY A 592 -4.20 -27.78 22.36
C GLY A 592 -5.36 -27.74 21.36
N CYS A 593 -5.20 -27.05 20.24
CA CYS A 593 -6.18 -26.99 19.16
C CYS A 593 -6.42 -28.36 18.52
N LYS A 594 -5.37 -29.18 18.33
CA LYS A 594 -5.54 -30.56 17.85
C LYS A 594 -6.37 -31.39 18.82
N ARG A 595 -6.13 -31.32 20.14
CA ARG A 595 -6.96 -32.01 21.15
C ARG A 595 -8.42 -31.53 21.13
N PHE A 596 -8.67 -30.25 20.85
CA PHE A 596 -10.04 -29.74 20.67
C PHE A 596 -10.74 -30.41 19.49
N VAL A 597 -10.08 -30.52 18.32
CA VAL A 597 -10.60 -31.24 17.16
C VAL A 597 -10.89 -32.71 17.51
N ASP A 598 -9.94 -33.40 18.18
CA ASP A 598 -10.10 -34.82 18.55
C ASP A 598 -11.27 -35.05 19.53
N ARG A 599 -11.57 -34.07 20.40
CA ARG A 599 -12.73 -34.12 21.30
C ARG A 599 -14.04 -34.00 20.53
N ILE A 600 -14.10 -33.11 19.53
CA ILE A 600 -15.29 -32.97 18.66
C ILE A 600 -15.58 -34.28 17.92
N VAL A 601 -14.54 -34.94 17.41
CA VAL A 601 -14.69 -36.26 16.77
C VAL A 601 -15.25 -37.29 17.75
N ARG A 602 -14.72 -37.39 18.97
CA ARG A 602 -15.19 -38.33 19.98
C ARG A 602 -16.62 -38.03 20.47
N LEU A 603 -17.05 -36.78 20.41
CA LEU A 603 -18.40 -36.39 20.83
C LEU A 603 -19.49 -37.11 20.00
N LYS A 604 -19.16 -37.50 18.76
CA LYS A 604 -20.01 -38.33 17.87
C LYS A 604 -20.57 -39.57 18.57
N ASP A 605 -19.79 -40.21 19.45
CA ASP A 605 -20.19 -41.43 20.12
C ASP A 605 -21.32 -41.22 21.17
N LYS A 606 -21.60 -39.96 21.52
CA LYS A 606 -22.68 -39.56 22.43
C LYS A 606 -23.96 -39.10 21.74
N VAL A 607 -23.94 -39.01 20.38
CA VAL A 607 -25.04 -38.45 19.59
C VAL A 607 -26.20 -39.43 19.50
N THR A 608 -27.39 -38.99 19.91
CA THR A 608 -28.65 -39.73 19.78
C THR A 608 -29.43 -39.30 18.53
N ASP A 609 -30.35 -40.18 18.09
CA ASP A 609 -31.13 -39.96 16.88
C ASP A 609 -32.32 -39.01 17.09
N ASN A 610 -32.04 -37.77 17.49
CA ASN A 610 -33.03 -36.71 17.67
C ASN A 610 -32.53 -35.43 16.95
N ASP A 611 -33.30 -34.93 16.00
CA ASP A 611 -32.94 -33.77 15.19
C ASP A 611 -33.11 -32.41 15.90
N GLU A 612 -33.91 -32.36 16.96
CA GLU A 612 -34.10 -31.14 17.76
C GLU A 612 -32.95 -30.98 18.77
N TYR A 613 -32.60 -29.74 19.11
CA TYR A 613 -31.65 -29.50 20.18
C TYR A 613 -32.28 -29.70 21.56
N SER A 614 -31.43 -29.99 22.53
CA SER A 614 -31.85 -30.27 23.93
C SER A 614 -32.37 -28.99 24.62
N LYS A 615 -33.57 -29.07 25.18
CA LYS A 615 -34.21 -27.91 25.88
C LYS A 615 -33.41 -27.37 27.04
N ASP A 616 -32.76 -28.24 27.79
CA ASP A 616 -31.90 -27.86 28.92
C ASP A 616 -30.60 -27.17 28.49
N LEU A 617 -30.24 -27.28 27.22
CA LEU A 617 -29.07 -26.60 26.59
C LEU A 617 -29.45 -25.35 25.81
N GLU A 618 -30.74 -25.02 25.67
CA GLU A 618 -31.25 -23.92 24.86
C GLU A 618 -30.55 -22.58 25.16
N VAL A 619 -30.31 -22.28 26.43
CA VAL A 619 -29.67 -21.00 26.82
C VAL A 619 -28.23 -20.90 26.37
N ILE A 620 -27.43 -21.96 26.57
CA ILE A 620 -26.02 -21.98 26.17
C ILE A 620 -25.88 -22.00 24.64
N ILE A 621 -26.73 -22.75 23.96
CA ILE A 621 -26.77 -22.83 22.49
C ILE A 621 -27.04 -21.45 21.89
N ASN A 622 -28.14 -20.80 22.29
CA ASN A 622 -28.50 -19.49 21.75
C ASN A 622 -27.47 -18.40 22.08
N LYS A 623 -26.86 -18.43 23.25
CA LYS A 623 -25.74 -17.54 23.59
C LYS A 623 -24.53 -17.80 22.68
N SER A 624 -24.21 -19.06 22.41
CA SER A 624 -23.09 -19.44 21.56
C SER A 624 -23.32 -19.01 20.11
N ILE A 625 -24.51 -19.23 19.55
CA ILE A 625 -24.88 -18.79 18.20
C ILE A 625 -24.68 -17.27 18.06
N LYS A 626 -25.32 -16.50 18.95
CA LYS A 626 -25.24 -15.03 18.92
C LYS A 626 -23.81 -14.53 19.09
N LYS A 627 -23.04 -15.14 20.01
CA LYS A 627 -21.68 -14.69 20.29
C LYS A 627 -20.71 -15.05 19.17
N VAL A 628 -20.76 -16.26 18.62
CA VAL A 628 -19.87 -16.67 17.52
C VAL A 628 -20.14 -15.84 16.28
N GLU A 629 -21.40 -15.58 15.91
CA GLU A 629 -21.75 -14.72 14.79
C GLU A 629 -21.23 -13.29 14.99
N HIS A 630 -21.46 -12.72 16.17
CA HIS A 630 -20.94 -11.40 16.52
C HIS A 630 -19.40 -11.36 16.43
N ASP A 631 -18.74 -12.33 17.04
CA ASP A 631 -17.28 -12.36 17.14
C ASP A 631 -16.62 -12.54 15.77
N LEU A 632 -17.15 -13.40 14.90
CA LEU A 632 -16.67 -13.55 13.52
C LEU A 632 -16.86 -12.26 12.72
N THR A 633 -18.01 -11.61 12.86
CA THR A 633 -18.30 -10.34 12.17
C THR A 633 -17.34 -9.21 12.59
N HIS A 634 -16.89 -9.22 13.86
CA HIS A 634 -16.01 -8.21 14.45
C HIS A 634 -14.55 -8.64 14.56
N MET A 635 -14.16 -9.73 13.89
CA MET A 635 -12.79 -10.25 13.88
C MET A 635 -12.25 -10.67 15.27
N ALA A 636 -13.14 -10.94 16.21
CA ALA A 636 -12.82 -11.46 17.54
C ALA A 636 -12.73 -13.00 17.52
N TYR A 637 -11.93 -13.54 16.60
CA TYR A 637 -11.85 -14.98 16.32
C TYR A 637 -11.45 -15.81 17.54
N ASN A 638 -10.54 -15.30 18.36
CA ASN A 638 -10.08 -15.97 19.57
C ASN A 638 -11.22 -16.18 20.58
N THR A 639 -12.15 -15.22 20.69
CA THR A 639 -13.32 -15.34 21.57
C THR A 639 -14.42 -16.22 20.95
N ALA A 640 -14.54 -16.25 19.62
CA ALA A 640 -15.40 -17.21 18.92
C ALA A 640 -14.94 -18.64 19.20
N VAL A 641 -13.65 -18.94 19.04
CA VAL A 641 -13.08 -20.26 19.34
C VAL A 641 -13.25 -20.62 20.82
N SER A 642 -13.01 -19.68 21.75
CA SER A 642 -13.24 -19.89 23.19
C SER A 642 -14.70 -20.26 23.49
N THR A 643 -15.65 -19.60 22.83
CA THR A 643 -17.09 -19.87 22.98
C THR A 643 -17.41 -21.29 22.51
N LEU A 644 -16.83 -21.74 21.39
CA LEU A 644 -16.98 -23.11 20.91
C LEU A 644 -16.35 -24.15 21.84
N MET A 645 -15.22 -23.82 22.48
CA MET A 645 -14.61 -24.68 23.51
C MET A 645 -15.51 -24.81 24.76
N ILE A 646 -16.18 -23.73 25.19
CA ILE A 646 -17.13 -23.74 26.29
C ILE A 646 -18.34 -24.59 25.92
N LEU A 647 -18.90 -24.44 24.73
CA LEU A 647 -20.03 -25.25 24.27
C LEU A 647 -19.67 -26.73 24.23
N LEU A 648 -18.48 -27.10 23.70
CA LEU A 648 -17.98 -28.47 23.71
C LEU A 648 -17.82 -29.01 25.13
N ASN A 649 -17.28 -28.23 26.07
CA ASN A 649 -17.16 -28.66 27.47
C ASN A 649 -18.55 -29.00 28.05
N THR A 650 -19.56 -28.17 27.80
CA THR A 650 -20.94 -28.42 28.26
C THR A 650 -21.50 -29.71 27.65
N TYR A 651 -21.22 -29.98 26.39
CA TYR A 651 -21.66 -31.23 25.71
C TYR A 651 -20.91 -32.47 26.23
N ASP A 652 -19.62 -32.32 26.54
CA ASP A 652 -18.83 -33.42 27.14
C ASP A 652 -19.30 -33.85 28.53
N GLU A 653 -19.91 -32.94 29.29
CA GLU A 653 -20.49 -33.26 30.63
C GLU A 653 -21.78 -34.06 30.53
N LYS A 654 -22.42 -34.11 29.34
CA LYS A 654 -23.63 -34.90 29.13
C LYS A 654 -23.31 -36.35 28.82
N GLU A 655 -24.16 -37.26 29.29
CA GLU A 655 -24.10 -38.67 28.92
C GLU A 655 -24.43 -38.84 27.41
N HIS A 656 -25.46 -38.12 26.96
CA HIS A 656 -25.92 -38.07 25.57
C HIS A 656 -26.23 -36.64 25.14
N ILE A 657 -26.08 -36.37 23.86
CA ILE A 657 -26.52 -35.15 23.17
C ILE A 657 -27.35 -35.52 21.94
N THR A 658 -28.14 -34.59 21.43
CA THR A 658 -28.95 -34.81 20.23
C THR A 658 -28.16 -34.55 18.93
N LYS A 659 -28.67 -35.05 17.80
CA LYS A 659 -28.19 -34.62 16.49
C LYS A 659 -28.32 -33.11 16.33
N GLY A 660 -29.39 -32.49 16.84
CA GLY A 660 -29.58 -31.03 16.81
C GLY A 660 -28.48 -30.27 17.54
N ASP A 661 -28.10 -30.73 18.74
CA ASP A 661 -27.00 -30.15 19.52
C ASP A 661 -25.66 -30.23 18.75
N TYR A 662 -25.35 -31.42 18.23
CA TYR A 662 -24.10 -31.66 17.51
C TYR A 662 -24.03 -30.85 16.22
N ARG A 663 -25.12 -30.78 15.45
CA ARG A 663 -25.23 -29.97 14.23
C ARG A 663 -24.90 -28.51 14.51
N ILE A 664 -25.44 -27.93 15.58
CA ILE A 664 -25.17 -26.53 15.95
C ILE A 664 -23.68 -26.32 16.19
N LEU A 665 -23.01 -27.22 16.93
CA LEU A 665 -21.56 -27.10 17.16
C LEU A 665 -20.78 -27.17 15.83
N LEU A 666 -21.11 -28.15 14.94
CA LEU A 666 -20.45 -28.30 13.66
C LEU A 666 -20.68 -27.09 12.75
N GLU A 667 -21.90 -26.55 12.73
CA GLU A 667 -22.26 -25.39 11.94
C GLU A 667 -21.55 -24.11 12.39
N LEU A 668 -21.44 -23.89 13.67
CA LEU A 668 -20.74 -22.72 14.23
C LEU A 668 -19.23 -22.81 14.02
N LEU A 669 -18.66 -24.01 14.02
CA LEU A 669 -17.23 -24.25 13.81
C LEU A 669 -16.85 -24.29 12.33
N ASN A 670 -17.74 -24.66 11.41
CA ASN A 670 -17.48 -24.86 10.00
C ASN A 670 -16.73 -23.70 9.31
N PRO A 671 -17.00 -22.43 9.59
CA PRO A 671 -16.24 -21.33 9.01
C PRO A 671 -14.74 -21.42 9.28
N ILE A 672 -14.35 -21.91 10.45
CA ILE A 672 -12.94 -21.99 10.89
C ILE A 672 -12.32 -23.36 10.53
N ALA A 673 -13.06 -24.46 10.74
CA ALA A 673 -12.59 -25.85 10.58
C ALA A 673 -13.44 -26.63 9.59
N PRO A 674 -13.36 -26.34 8.30
CA PRO A 674 -14.29 -26.88 7.31
C PRO A 674 -14.14 -28.38 7.04
N HIS A 675 -12.91 -28.95 7.07
CA HIS A 675 -12.71 -30.35 6.72
C HIS A 675 -13.39 -31.28 7.71
N ILE A 676 -13.09 -31.13 8.99
CA ILE A 676 -13.63 -32.03 10.00
C ILE A 676 -15.14 -31.85 10.19
N THR A 677 -15.64 -30.62 10.08
CA THR A 677 -17.07 -30.37 10.25
C THR A 677 -17.88 -30.88 9.08
N GLU A 678 -17.41 -30.80 7.86
CA GLU A 678 -18.08 -31.40 6.68
C GLU A 678 -18.04 -32.94 6.76
N GLU A 679 -16.90 -33.53 7.09
CA GLU A 679 -16.77 -34.98 7.24
C GLU A 679 -17.72 -35.53 8.34
N LEU A 680 -17.76 -34.89 9.49
CA LEU A 680 -18.65 -35.30 10.59
C LEU A 680 -20.12 -35.06 10.25
N ASN A 681 -20.43 -34.02 9.53
CA ASN A 681 -21.77 -33.75 9.05
C ASN A 681 -22.23 -34.83 8.05
N GLU A 682 -21.42 -35.22 7.07
CA GLU A 682 -21.72 -36.31 6.12
C GLU A 682 -21.87 -37.66 6.81
N THR A 683 -20.98 -38.00 7.74
CA THR A 683 -20.92 -39.34 8.34
C THR A 683 -21.90 -39.54 9.51
N THR A 684 -22.34 -38.47 10.19
CA THR A 684 -23.18 -38.55 11.39
C THR A 684 -24.63 -38.16 11.12
N MET A 685 -24.88 -37.29 10.14
CA MET A 685 -26.16 -36.64 9.94
C MET A 685 -27.00 -37.18 8.81
N ASP A 686 -26.49 -38.16 8.04
CA ASP A 686 -27.17 -38.77 6.90
C ASP A 686 -27.72 -37.73 5.90
N ILE A 687 -26.82 -36.83 5.43
CA ILE A 687 -27.27 -35.62 4.75
C ILE A 687 -27.19 -35.75 3.24
N ASN A 688 -28.34 -35.87 2.62
CA ASN A 688 -28.63 -35.36 1.29
C ASN A 688 -28.71 -33.80 1.24
N LYS A 689 -28.45 -33.08 2.33
CA LYS A 689 -28.46 -31.62 2.44
C LYS A 689 -27.05 -31.10 2.59
N ARG A 690 -26.28 -31.08 1.51
CA ARG A 690 -25.00 -30.37 1.47
C ARG A 690 -25.22 -28.90 1.85
N ILE A 691 -24.47 -28.41 2.83
CA ILE A 691 -24.60 -27.08 3.38
C ILE A 691 -24.26 -26.01 2.33
N LEU A 692 -23.45 -26.33 1.32
CA LEU A 692 -23.17 -25.49 0.16
C LEU A 692 -22.77 -26.38 -1.06
N ARG A 693 -23.65 -26.47 -2.04
CA ARG A 693 -23.23 -26.87 -3.38
C ARG A 693 -22.46 -25.72 -4.00
N ARG A 694 -21.19 -25.94 -4.32
CA ARG A 694 -20.43 -25.03 -5.16
C ARG A 694 -20.96 -25.13 -6.58
N ILE A 695 -21.58 -24.06 -7.07
CA ILE A 695 -21.95 -23.92 -8.46
C ILE A 695 -20.86 -23.07 -9.11
N THR A 696 -20.23 -23.58 -10.14
CA THR A 696 -19.31 -22.80 -10.97
C THR A 696 -20.12 -22.10 -12.05
N VAL A 697 -19.68 -20.94 -12.48
CA VAL A 697 -20.31 -20.16 -13.55
C VAL A 697 -20.45 -21.00 -14.84
N ASP A 698 -19.49 -21.90 -15.10
CA ASP A 698 -19.51 -22.82 -16.24
C ASP A 698 -20.67 -23.84 -16.18
N ASP A 699 -21.27 -24.04 -15.02
CA ASP A 699 -22.40 -24.98 -14.84
C ASP A 699 -23.76 -24.36 -15.15
N CYS A 700 -23.84 -23.03 -15.32
CA CYS A 700 -25.10 -22.32 -15.45
C CYS A 700 -25.01 -21.20 -16.48
N VAL A 701 -25.94 -21.24 -17.45
CA VAL A 701 -26.02 -20.28 -18.57
C VAL A 701 -27.06 -19.19 -18.30
N SER A 702 -27.87 -19.31 -17.23
CA SER A 702 -28.91 -18.34 -16.86
C SER A 702 -29.26 -18.42 -15.38
N ALA A 703 -29.87 -17.35 -14.83
CA ALA A 703 -30.37 -17.32 -13.46
C ALA A 703 -31.34 -18.46 -13.15
N ASP A 704 -32.17 -18.82 -14.11
CA ASP A 704 -33.15 -19.92 -13.95
C ASP A 704 -32.45 -21.28 -13.85
N ALA A 705 -31.41 -21.56 -14.67
CA ALA A 705 -30.63 -22.77 -14.57
C ALA A 705 -29.87 -22.91 -13.23
N ILE A 706 -29.46 -21.77 -12.66
CA ILE A 706 -28.84 -21.73 -11.34
C ILE A 706 -29.89 -22.00 -10.25
N PHE A 707 -31.08 -21.42 -10.40
CA PHE A 707 -32.19 -21.65 -9.51
C PHE A 707 -32.58 -23.15 -9.47
N GLU A 708 -32.73 -23.78 -10.59
CA GLU A 708 -33.06 -25.22 -10.68
C GLU A 708 -31.94 -26.08 -10.04
N LYS A 709 -30.67 -25.72 -10.25
CA LYS A 709 -29.52 -26.47 -9.71
C LYS A 709 -29.34 -26.32 -8.20
N LEU A 710 -29.69 -25.14 -7.65
CA LEU A 710 -29.60 -24.85 -6.21
C LEU A 710 -30.75 -25.46 -5.41
N MET A 711 -31.92 -25.56 -6.00
CA MET A 711 -33.15 -25.70 -5.26
C MET A 711 -33.84 -27.05 -5.38
N GLY A 712 -33.55 -27.86 -6.42
CA GLY A 712 -34.30 -29.08 -6.66
C GLY A 712 -35.82 -28.78 -6.78
N ASP A 713 -36.67 -29.74 -6.38
CA ASP A 713 -38.11 -29.65 -6.56
C ASP A 713 -38.88 -28.75 -5.56
N ASP A 714 -38.20 -28.12 -4.59
CA ASP A 714 -38.82 -27.36 -3.47
C ASP A 714 -38.46 -25.86 -3.53
N VAL A 715 -38.94 -25.16 -4.55
CA VAL A 715 -38.38 -23.90 -5.01
C VAL A 715 -39.04 -22.65 -4.38
N GLU A 716 -40.33 -22.67 -4.02
CA GLU A 716 -41.09 -21.44 -3.74
C GLU A 716 -40.65 -20.60 -2.50
N PRO A 717 -40.42 -21.12 -1.31
CA PRO A 717 -40.09 -20.27 -0.15
C PRO A 717 -38.70 -19.62 -0.26
N ARG A 718 -37.81 -20.21 -1.06
CA ARG A 718 -36.44 -19.74 -1.22
C ARG A 718 -36.31 -18.80 -2.43
N ARG A 719 -37.19 -18.95 -3.42
CA ARG A 719 -37.28 -17.99 -4.53
C ARG A 719 -37.64 -16.60 -4.04
N THR A 720 -38.61 -16.48 -3.14
CA THR A 720 -38.96 -15.23 -2.48
C THR A 720 -37.77 -14.61 -1.73
N PHE A 721 -37.02 -15.43 -0.97
CA PHE A 721 -35.82 -14.96 -0.26
C PHE A 721 -34.72 -14.46 -1.22
N ILE A 722 -34.50 -15.17 -2.34
CA ILE A 722 -33.51 -14.77 -3.34
C ILE A 722 -33.95 -13.51 -4.09
N GLU A 723 -35.23 -13.37 -4.43
CA GLU A 723 -35.79 -12.18 -5.06
C GLU A 723 -35.73 -10.97 -4.15
N GLU A 724 -36.04 -11.11 -2.87
CA GLU A 724 -35.88 -10.08 -1.85
C GLU A 724 -34.44 -9.63 -1.63
N ASN A 725 -33.47 -10.54 -1.86
CA ASN A 725 -32.05 -10.27 -1.76
C ASN A 725 -31.36 -10.19 -3.13
N ALA A 726 -32.10 -9.82 -4.18
CA ALA A 726 -31.67 -9.81 -5.58
C ALA A 726 -30.35 -9.10 -5.87
N ARG A 727 -29.95 -8.10 -5.05
CA ARG A 727 -28.66 -7.44 -5.18
C ARG A 727 -27.47 -8.40 -4.95
N TYR A 728 -27.68 -9.50 -4.22
CA TYR A 728 -26.64 -10.52 -3.93
C TYR A 728 -26.68 -11.72 -4.89
N VAL A 729 -27.76 -11.86 -5.66
CA VAL A 729 -28.02 -13.01 -6.53
C VAL A 729 -28.02 -12.66 -8.01
N LYS A 730 -28.20 -11.38 -8.35
CA LYS A 730 -28.43 -10.89 -9.72
C LYS A 730 -27.29 -11.11 -10.73
N ASN A 731 -26.11 -11.51 -10.29
CA ASN A 731 -24.97 -11.70 -11.17
C ASN A 731 -24.75 -13.13 -11.65
N LEU A 732 -25.73 -13.93 -11.47
CA LEU A 732 -25.66 -15.27 -11.99
C LEU A 732 -25.96 -15.32 -13.51
N ASP A 733 -26.27 -14.17 -14.10
CA ASP A 733 -26.47 -13.99 -15.56
C ASP A 733 -25.22 -13.55 -16.34
N ILE A 734 -24.04 -13.62 -15.72
CA ILE A 734 -22.79 -13.19 -16.38
C ILE A 734 -21.88 -14.36 -16.63
#